data_1729b7c826d57a22c322688cbf4d6cff
#
_entry.id   1729b7c826d57a22c322688cbf4d6cff
#
_cell.length_a   1.000
_cell.length_b   1.000
_cell.length_c   1.000
_cell.angle_alpha   90.00
_cell.angle_beta   90.00
_cell.angle_gamma   90.00
#
_symmetry.space_group_name_H-M   'P 1'
#
loop_
_entity.id
_entity.type
_entity.pdbx_description
1 polymer ?
#
loop_
_entity_poly.entity_id
_entity_poly.type
_entity_poly.pdbx_seq_one_letter_code
_entity_poly.pdbx_strand_id
1 'polypeptide(L)'
;MKLTAAILFVLTVPALASAGGWVIENEDNDHYFYSGKEGATKEALEAYADSLLEGGHVTHLFWCVNGQRPNYDSKVWDPIWKALEDKEVQWGYCSKAWPTCVKTLFDEGIDPYRVWIDRTRAKGASPWVSMRMNDNHDGWLAHGARVCQWYKDHPQFRMLPGYKGVQWGPYSLDFAHPEVRDYTFALFEEIVNRYADADGIEMDFLRASNYFKDEEAVTNAPVMTAFIARCRAAANAVGAKRGRPYQLAIRLPITLDGALKAGFDAVEIARQGLCDVIIVCNQSRDYTDWEIPFGAWKAKVGAVNPKIRLVAGTTAWSHNPASLKGWTAMMRDRGAEDFYVFNLQWANEALKKAVHPGAAFAADVCTKGARAFYVDTRTPPMPQLPPVVVKGEFAKAAFRPGAWTYAANGAAPRAIDFSKRLNLRKGQAPDGKDYPPLTKLRLTGVLESEKDGEALLGMGFDWRWELFVNGQNVFGRTAMVDARDRGVLGRASDWTVAVPVKKGANVVVVEIVAGENCFGEMKALDPAAYKDGVDLAAQRDYEARVKSGEAVRPYLPRFPYALAKSGAFPLALPKDVRAESSAVVELTLTKKEDAPVTVRLNGQTAKGELVVDKKVVRIRAAFPLTALKGGVAEIAFDGVPNSSAKVTSIGLLLD
;
A
#
# COMPACT_ATOMS: atom_id res chain seq x y z
N MET A 1 -11.36 68.35 25.90
CA MET A 1 -10.79 67.03 25.83
C MET A 1 -11.76 66.11 25.07
N LYS A 2 -11.47 65.84 23.79
CA LYS A 2 -12.27 64.90 22.99
C LYS A 2 -11.56 63.56 23.01
N LEU A 3 -12.18 62.52 23.61
CA LEU A 3 -11.73 61.13 23.51
C LEU A 3 -12.14 60.58 22.16
N THR A 4 -11.18 60.25 21.32
CA THR A 4 -11.39 59.52 20.07
C THR A 4 -11.28 58.02 20.38
N ALA A 5 -12.40 57.31 20.34
CA ALA A 5 -12.41 55.88 20.46
C ALA A 5 -11.94 55.26 19.14
N ALA A 6 -10.81 54.59 19.15
CA ALA A 6 -10.35 53.75 18.04
C ALA A 6 -11.11 52.41 18.06
N ILE A 7 -11.99 52.21 17.10
CA ILE A 7 -12.65 50.91 16.85
C ILE A 7 -11.67 50.02 16.11
N LEU A 8 -11.16 49.00 16.81
CA LEU A 8 -10.32 47.96 16.24
C LEU A 8 -11.24 46.99 15.47
N PHE A 9 -11.27 47.13 14.13
CA PHE A 9 -11.91 46.15 13.27
C PHE A 9 -11.04 44.88 13.25
N VAL A 10 -11.40 43.90 14.05
CA VAL A 10 -10.91 42.52 13.88
C VAL A 10 -11.58 41.94 12.65
N LEU A 11 -10.89 42.00 11.53
CA LEU A 11 -11.27 41.21 10.34
C LEU A 11 -11.13 39.75 10.70
N THR A 12 -12.22 39.14 11.17
CA THR A 12 -12.36 37.70 11.15
C THR A 12 -12.47 37.30 9.68
N VAL A 13 -11.36 36.84 9.10
CA VAL A 13 -11.40 36.11 7.85
C VAL A 13 -12.21 34.84 8.13
N PRO A 14 -13.42 34.67 7.55
CA PRO A 14 -14.13 33.42 7.72
C PRO A 14 -13.23 32.35 7.10
N ALA A 15 -12.92 31.32 7.89
CA ALA A 15 -12.41 30.08 7.32
C ALA A 15 -13.39 29.68 6.23
N LEU A 16 -12.99 29.77 4.98
CA LEU A 16 -13.70 29.21 3.85
C LEU A 16 -13.78 27.71 4.13
N ALA A 17 -14.82 27.27 4.84
CA ALA A 17 -15.29 25.91 4.76
C ALA A 17 -15.65 25.73 3.29
N SER A 18 -14.74 25.19 2.50
CA SER A 18 -15.00 24.80 1.13
C SER A 18 -16.21 23.88 1.17
N ALA A 19 -17.28 24.25 0.45
CA ALA A 19 -18.46 23.42 0.26
C ALA A 19 -18.14 22.12 -0.52
N GLY A 20 -16.86 21.79 -0.69
CA GLY A 20 -16.31 20.57 -1.27
C GLY A 20 -15.51 19.79 -0.25
N GLY A 21 -15.42 18.48 -0.41
CA GLY A 21 -14.62 17.60 0.44
C GLY A 21 -13.12 17.94 0.41
N TRP A 22 -12.38 17.42 1.36
CA TRP A 22 -10.93 17.59 1.41
C TRP A 22 -10.24 16.77 0.32
N VAL A 23 -9.27 17.38 -0.32
CA VAL A 23 -8.28 16.70 -1.15
C VAL A 23 -6.93 16.94 -0.48
N ILE A 24 -6.41 15.89 0.13
CA ILE A 24 -5.16 15.92 0.89
C ILE A 24 -4.06 15.34 0.02
N GLU A 25 -2.98 16.08 -0.14
CA GLU A 25 -1.71 15.55 -0.63
C GLU A 25 -0.74 15.41 0.54
N ASN A 26 -0.09 14.25 0.65
CA ASN A 26 1.05 14.07 1.54
C ASN A 26 2.34 14.08 0.72
N GLU A 27 3.16 15.08 0.98
CA GLU A 27 4.47 15.25 0.37
C GLU A 27 5.54 14.54 1.18
N ASP A 28 6.25 13.61 0.53
CA ASP A 28 7.28 12.79 1.17
C ASP A 28 8.48 13.63 1.62
N ASN A 29 9.22 13.12 2.59
CA ASN A 29 10.25 13.85 3.31
C ASN A 29 11.54 14.10 2.52
N ASP A 30 11.71 13.52 1.34
CA ASP A 30 12.95 13.56 0.59
C ASP A 30 12.85 14.18 -0.82
N HIS A 31 11.66 14.28 -1.37
CA HIS A 31 11.49 14.58 -2.81
C HIS A 31 12.15 15.89 -3.22
N TYR A 32 11.94 16.95 -2.46
CA TYR A 32 12.59 18.24 -2.73
C TYR A 32 14.11 18.15 -2.59
N PHE A 33 14.56 17.48 -1.54
CA PHE A 33 15.99 17.50 -1.16
C PHE A 33 16.82 16.46 -1.93
N TYR A 34 16.19 15.40 -2.43
CA TYR A 34 16.88 14.18 -2.89
C TYR A 34 17.90 14.42 -4.01
N SER A 35 17.55 15.24 -5.00
CA SER A 35 18.42 15.53 -6.12
C SER A 35 19.36 16.70 -5.88
N GLY A 36 19.00 17.63 -4.99
CA GLY A 36 19.66 18.90 -4.77
C GLY A 36 19.57 19.86 -5.97
N LYS A 37 18.77 19.53 -6.99
CA LYS A 37 18.65 20.33 -8.22
C LYS A 37 17.74 21.52 -8.08
N GLU A 38 16.78 21.45 -7.17
CA GLU A 38 15.79 22.49 -6.90
C GLU A 38 16.44 23.73 -6.24
N GLY A 39 17.65 23.54 -5.67
CA GLY A 39 18.37 24.60 -4.97
C GLY A 39 18.08 24.61 -3.47
N ALA A 40 18.85 25.42 -2.73
CA ALA A 40 18.72 25.60 -1.28
C ALA A 40 18.41 27.07 -0.96
N THR A 41 17.30 27.60 -1.50
CA THR A 41 16.87 28.98 -1.31
C THR A 41 15.37 29.04 -0.95
N LYS A 42 14.96 30.15 -0.36
CA LYS A 42 13.56 30.39 -0.01
C LYS A 42 12.66 30.42 -1.25
N GLU A 43 13.11 31.05 -2.31
CA GLU A 43 12.37 31.16 -3.57
C GLU A 43 12.14 29.78 -4.21
N ALA A 44 13.13 28.90 -4.16
CA ALA A 44 13.01 27.54 -4.67
C ALA A 44 12.00 26.72 -3.84
N LEU A 45 12.01 26.87 -2.51
CA LEU A 45 11.03 26.23 -1.63
C LEU A 45 9.61 26.73 -1.91
N GLU A 46 9.43 28.05 -2.09
CA GLU A 46 8.13 28.63 -2.43
C GLU A 46 7.62 28.15 -3.80
N ALA A 47 8.50 28.12 -4.81
CA ALA A 47 8.16 27.62 -6.14
C ALA A 47 7.76 26.14 -6.12
N TYR A 48 8.40 25.33 -5.27
CA TYR A 48 8.02 23.94 -5.09
C TYR A 48 6.60 23.80 -4.51
N ALA A 49 6.29 24.52 -3.43
CA ALA A 49 4.94 24.53 -2.86
C ALA A 49 3.90 24.99 -3.88
N ASP A 50 4.22 26.02 -4.69
CA ASP A 50 3.36 26.50 -5.76
C ASP A 50 3.05 25.42 -6.78
N SER A 51 4.04 24.63 -7.17
CA SER A 51 3.88 23.53 -8.14
C SER A 51 2.95 22.42 -7.66
N LEU A 52 2.94 22.15 -6.35
CA LEU A 52 2.05 21.15 -5.75
C LEU A 52 0.61 21.64 -5.67
N LEU A 53 0.41 22.93 -5.49
CA LEU A 53 -0.90 23.58 -5.34
C LEU A 53 -1.46 24.12 -6.65
N GLU A 54 -0.72 23.99 -7.75
CA GLU A 54 -1.16 24.43 -9.07
C GLU A 54 -2.47 23.73 -9.46
N GLY A 55 -3.41 24.49 -10.04
CA GLY A 55 -4.72 23.98 -10.42
C GLY A 55 -5.78 23.97 -9.31
N GLY A 56 -5.40 24.25 -8.05
CA GLY A 56 -6.35 24.50 -6.94
C GLY A 56 -7.18 23.28 -6.49
N HIS A 57 -6.75 22.05 -6.83
CA HIS A 57 -7.45 20.81 -6.45
C HIS A 57 -7.07 20.32 -5.06
N VAL A 58 -5.84 20.59 -4.63
CA VAL A 58 -5.33 20.24 -3.29
C VAL A 58 -5.82 21.28 -2.29
N THR A 59 -6.54 20.83 -1.28
CA THR A 59 -7.08 21.68 -0.21
C THR A 59 -6.26 21.62 1.07
N HIS A 60 -5.52 20.53 1.27
CA HIS A 60 -4.67 20.26 2.43
C HIS A 60 -3.35 19.68 1.97
N LEU A 61 -2.26 20.27 2.39
CA LEU A 61 -0.92 19.81 2.06
C LEU A 61 -0.18 19.38 3.33
N PHE A 62 0.18 18.08 3.39
CA PHE A 62 0.84 17.47 4.52
C PHE A 62 2.33 17.31 4.21
N TRP A 63 3.15 18.02 4.95
CA TRP A 63 4.61 18.04 4.80
C TRP A 63 5.28 17.05 5.72
N CYS A 64 5.85 15.97 5.19
CA CYS A 64 6.54 14.96 5.97
C CYS A 64 7.90 15.49 6.47
N VAL A 65 8.05 15.61 7.79
CA VAL A 65 9.20 16.28 8.41
C VAL A 65 10.35 15.35 8.79
N ASN A 66 10.13 14.02 8.73
CA ASN A 66 11.14 13.06 9.16
C ASN A 66 11.08 11.71 8.42
N GLY A 67 12.23 11.04 8.36
CA GLY A 67 12.36 9.59 8.32
C GLY A 67 12.74 9.08 9.72
N GLN A 68 13.78 8.24 9.84
CA GLN A 68 14.42 7.99 11.15
C GLN A 68 15.21 9.21 11.64
N ARG A 69 15.58 10.12 10.74
CA ARG A 69 16.17 11.41 11.06
C ARG A 69 15.25 12.53 10.57
N PRO A 70 15.04 13.58 11.37
CA PRO A 70 14.29 14.76 10.93
C PRO A 70 15.07 15.59 9.92
N ASN A 71 14.32 16.26 9.03
CA ASN A 71 14.85 17.20 8.05
C ASN A 71 14.88 18.65 8.59
N TYR A 72 15.04 18.80 9.89
CA TYR A 72 15.16 20.10 10.55
C TYR A 72 16.13 19.98 11.73
N ASP A 73 16.55 21.12 12.30
CA ASP A 73 17.45 21.19 13.46
C ASP A 73 16.72 20.74 14.74
N SER A 74 16.52 19.42 14.84
CA SER A 74 15.93 18.78 16.01
C SER A 74 16.90 18.81 17.19
N LYS A 75 16.32 18.95 18.39
CA LYS A 75 17.08 18.91 19.65
C LYS A 75 16.93 17.57 20.38
N VAL A 76 16.04 16.70 19.87
CA VAL A 76 15.72 15.40 20.50
C VAL A 76 16.13 14.20 19.66
N TRP A 77 16.16 14.36 18.32
CA TRP A 77 16.67 13.35 17.39
C TRP A 77 17.79 13.91 16.53
N ASP A 78 18.68 13.04 16.01
CA ASP A 78 19.74 13.45 15.09
C ASP A 78 19.16 14.01 13.79
N PRO A 79 19.43 15.25 13.39
CA PRO A 79 19.02 15.74 12.09
C PRO A 79 19.72 14.98 10.95
N ILE A 80 19.07 14.99 9.74
CA ILE A 80 19.54 14.19 8.60
C ILE A 80 20.99 14.48 8.20
N TRP A 81 21.47 15.70 8.40
CA TRP A 81 22.86 16.08 8.06
C TRP A 81 23.93 15.47 8.97
N LYS A 82 23.55 14.88 10.10
CA LYS A 82 24.50 14.08 10.89
C LYS A 82 25.09 12.90 10.09
N ALA A 83 24.40 12.46 9.04
CA ALA A 83 24.96 11.48 8.11
C ALA A 83 26.22 11.98 7.39
N LEU A 84 26.42 13.28 7.22
CA LEU A 84 27.61 13.84 6.58
C LEU A 84 28.85 13.75 7.45
N GLU A 85 28.69 13.56 8.76
CA GLU A 85 29.78 13.45 9.75
C GLU A 85 30.29 11.99 9.87
N ASP A 86 29.49 10.99 9.43
CA ASP A 86 29.87 9.58 9.47
C ASP A 86 30.77 9.25 8.27
N LYS A 87 32.04 8.91 8.55
CA LYS A 87 33.03 8.57 7.50
C LYS A 87 32.74 7.24 6.79
N GLU A 88 31.97 6.37 7.43
CA GLU A 88 31.61 5.04 6.91
C GLU A 88 30.17 5.02 6.38
N VAL A 89 29.55 6.18 6.20
CA VAL A 89 28.14 6.29 5.80
C VAL A 89 27.80 5.47 4.57
N GLN A 90 26.74 4.70 4.69
CA GLN A 90 26.13 3.92 3.61
C GLN A 90 24.86 4.65 3.14
N TRP A 91 24.90 5.19 1.94
CA TRP A 91 23.82 6.07 1.46
C TRP A 91 22.50 5.34 1.21
N GLY A 92 22.52 4.03 0.88
CA GLY A 92 21.31 3.25 0.68
C GLY A 92 20.38 3.89 -0.35
N TYR A 93 19.17 4.22 0.08
CA TYR A 93 18.21 4.98 -0.72
C TYR A 93 18.29 6.50 -0.49
N CYS A 94 19.25 6.98 0.30
CA CYS A 94 19.49 8.39 0.54
C CYS A 94 20.60 8.90 -0.40
N SER A 95 20.42 10.04 -1.04
CA SER A 95 21.49 10.72 -1.76
C SER A 95 22.26 11.65 -0.81
N LYS A 96 23.55 11.87 -1.07
CA LYS A 96 24.35 12.85 -0.33
C LYS A 96 23.80 14.28 -0.51
N ALA A 97 23.15 14.55 -1.64
CA ALA A 97 22.56 15.86 -1.93
C ALA A 97 21.47 16.24 -0.92
N TRP A 98 20.66 15.27 -0.48
CA TRP A 98 19.60 15.49 0.48
C TRP A 98 20.09 16.12 1.81
N PRO A 99 20.93 15.46 2.64
CA PRO A 99 21.39 16.09 3.88
C PRO A 99 22.21 17.35 3.63
N THR A 100 22.91 17.46 2.50
CA THR A 100 23.64 18.69 2.13
C THR A 100 22.69 19.85 1.89
N CYS A 101 21.62 19.64 1.11
CA CYS A 101 20.62 20.68 0.84
C CYS A 101 19.93 21.14 2.12
N VAL A 102 19.48 20.20 2.96
CA VAL A 102 18.84 20.55 4.24
C VAL A 102 19.79 21.35 5.14
N LYS A 103 21.05 20.89 5.26
CA LYS A 103 22.05 21.61 6.06
C LYS A 103 22.30 23.02 5.55
N THR A 104 22.45 23.20 4.24
CA THR A 104 22.66 24.53 3.62
C THR A 104 21.53 25.48 3.98
N LEU A 105 20.26 25.02 3.88
CA LEU A 105 19.11 25.85 4.25
C LEU A 105 19.18 26.30 5.72
N PHE A 106 19.50 25.39 6.63
CA PHE A 106 19.61 25.75 8.06
C PHE A 106 20.83 26.61 8.37
N ASP A 107 21.95 26.44 7.67
CA ASP A 107 23.12 27.33 7.79
C ASP A 107 22.80 28.77 7.34
N GLU A 108 21.89 28.92 6.36
CA GLU A 108 21.36 30.22 5.90
C GLU A 108 20.17 30.73 6.75
N GLY A 109 19.83 30.05 7.84
CA GLY A 109 18.72 30.42 8.71
C GLY A 109 17.32 30.13 8.14
N ILE A 110 17.23 29.31 7.12
CA ILE A 110 15.98 28.96 6.44
C ILE A 110 15.47 27.60 6.97
N ASP A 111 14.31 27.60 7.62
CA ASP A 111 13.57 26.39 7.95
C ASP A 111 12.60 26.08 6.80
N PRO A 112 12.82 25.04 6.01
CA PRO A 112 12.01 24.75 4.82
C PRO A 112 10.53 24.53 5.16
N TYR A 113 10.25 23.89 6.28
CA TYR A 113 8.87 23.60 6.68
C TYR A 113 8.08 24.85 7.08
N ARG A 114 8.74 25.84 7.68
CA ARG A 114 8.11 27.15 7.94
C ARG A 114 7.78 27.86 6.63
N VAL A 115 8.71 27.87 5.68
CA VAL A 115 8.48 28.45 4.36
C VAL A 115 7.30 27.77 3.68
N TRP A 116 7.25 26.44 3.71
CA TRP A 116 6.17 25.67 3.09
C TRP A 116 4.83 25.84 3.79
N ILE A 117 4.79 25.89 5.11
CA ILE A 117 3.56 26.17 5.89
C ILE A 117 2.99 27.54 5.50
N ASP A 118 3.83 28.57 5.51
CA ASP A 118 3.42 29.93 5.16
C ASP A 118 2.94 30.03 3.71
N ARG A 119 3.69 29.40 2.77
CA ARG A 119 3.35 29.42 1.36
C ARG A 119 2.06 28.67 1.07
N THR A 120 1.89 27.48 1.65
CA THR A 120 0.66 26.68 1.53
C THR A 120 -0.56 27.51 1.96
N ARG A 121 -0.47 28.18 3.10
CA ARG A 121 -1.54 29.06 3.61
C ARG A 121 -1.78 30.25 2.69
N ALA A 122 -0.72 30.90 2.22
CA ALA A 122 -0.84 32.03 1.29
C ALA A 122 -1.52 31.66 -0.03
N LYS A 123 -1.43 30.38 -0.44
CA LYS A 123 -2.12 29.82 -1.61
C LYS A 123 -3.55 29.35 -1.32
N GLY A 124 -4.07 29.50 -0.11
CA GLY A 124 -5.43 29.16 0.28
C GLY A 124 -5.65 27.69 0.64
N ALA A 125 -4.58 26.89 0.73
CA ALA A 125 -4.64 25.52 1.23
C ALA A 125 -4.27 25.45 2.71
N SER A 126 -4.74 24.39 3.40
CA SER A 126 -4.44 24.14 4.81
C SER A 126 -3.09 23.45 4.94
N PRO A 127 -2.10 24.06 5.62
CA PRO A 127 -0.80 23.43 5.84
C PRO A 127 -0.81 22.52 7.07
N TRP A 128 -0.35 21.30 6.89
CA TRP A 128 -0.15 20.32 7.95
C TRP A 128 1.29 19.83 7.94
N VAL A 129 1.74 19.28 9.05
CA VAL A 129 2.96 18.48 9.10
C VAL A 129 2.61 17.01 9.23
N SER A 130 3.48 16.12 8.73
CA SER A 130 3.31 14.68 8.83
C SER A 130 4.55 14.06 9.48
N MET A 131 4.34 13.22 10.50
CA MET A 131 5.38 12.49 11.18
C MET A 131 5.28 11.00 10.86
N ARG A 132 6.34 10.43 10.30
CA ARG A 132 6.50 8.97 10.20
C ARG A 132 6.81 8.40 11.57
N MET A 133 5.87 7.62 12.10
CA MET A 133 5.92 7.19 13.50
C MET A 133 6.94 6.08 13.77
N ASN A 134 7.27 5.27 12.78
CA ASN A 134 8.22 4.16 12.92
C ASN A 134 8.95 3.88 11.60
N ASP A 135 9.59 4.92 11.02
CA ASP A 135 10.37 4.75 9.80
C ASP A 135 11.54 3.78 10.05
N ASN A 136 11.72 2.84 9.15
CA ASN A 136 12.77 1.81 9.26
C ASN A 136 13.68 1.72 8.03
N HIS A 137 13.66 2.74 7.18
CA HIS A 137 14.52 2.80 6.02
C HIS A 137 16.01 2.80 6.43
N ASP A 138 16.80 2.02 5.69
CA ASP A 138 18.22 1.81 5.93
C ASP A 138 18.56 1.09 7.25
N GLY A 139 17.58 0.69 8.06
CA GLY A 139 17.79 0.00 9.34
C GLY A 139 18.56 -1.32 9.23
N TRP A 140 18.70 -1.87 8.02
CA TRP A 140 19.52 -3.06 7.72
C TRP A 140 20.98 -2.71 7.43
N LEU A 141 21.34 -1.44 7.28
CA LEU A 141 22.70 -0.98 7.04
C LEU A 141 23.35 -0.61 8.38
N ALA A 142 24.61 -1.01 8.58
CA ALA A 142 25.35 -0.69 9.79
C ALA A 142 25.54 0.84 9.97
N HIS A 143 25.79 1.53 8.86
CA HIS A 143 26.03 2.97 8.78
C HIS A 143 25.02 3.67 7.85
N GLY A 144 23.76 3.26 7.89
CA GLY A 144 22.72 3.85 7.03
C GLY A 144 22.57 5.35 7.23
N ALA A 145 22.58 6.12 6.15
CA ALA A 145 22.52 7.59 6.19
C ALA A 145 21.28 8.12 6.93
N ARG A 146 20.15 7.42 6.81
CA ARG A 146 18.90 7.81 7.48
C ARG A 146 18.77 7.28 8.90
N VAL A 147 19.68 6.42 9.36
CA VAL A 147 19.61 5.77 10.67
C VAL A 147 20.17 6.68 11.76
N CYS A 148 19.34 7.03 12.75
CA CYS A 148 19.76 7.87 13.87
C CYS A 148 20.65 7.11 14.88
N GLN A 149 21.42 7.85 15.67
CA GLN A 149 22.37 7.25 16.63
C GLN A 149 21.62 6.47 17.72
N TRP A 150 20.53 7.01 18.25
CA TRP A 150 19.73 6.31 19.26
C TRP A 150 19.29 4.91 18.79
N TYR A 151 18.86 4.78 17.55
CA TYR A 151 18.48 3.48 16.97
C TYR A 151 19.66 2.50 16.89
N LYS A 152 20.88 3.01 16.58
CA LYS A 152 22.09 2.20 16.55
C LYS A 152 22.46 1.70 17.94
N ASP A 153 22.35 2.55 18.94
CA ASP A 153 22.73 2.28 20.32
C ASP A 153 21.74 1.37 21.07
N HIS A 154 20.51 1.23 20.55
CA HIS A 154 19.45 0.47 21.21
C HIS A 154 18.90 -0.69 20.35
N PRO A 155 19.74 -1.63 19.91
CA PRO A 155 19.30 -2.75 19.09
C PRO A 155 18.27 -3.65 19.78
N GLN A 156 18.23 -3.67 21.11
CA GLN A 156 17.28 -4.43 21.91
C GLN A 156 15.82 -3.97 21.74
N PHE A 157 15.58 -2.74 21.29
CA PHE A 157 14.25 -2.20 21.06
C PHE A 157 13.73 -2.42 19.63
N ARG A 158 14.51 -3.10 18.79
CA ARG A 158 14.04 -3.52 17.48
C ARG A 158 13.22 -4.79 17.58
N MET A 159 12.41 -5.05 16.60
CA MET A 159 11.64 -6.31 16.54
C MET A 159 12.50 -7.57 16.35
N LEU A 160 13.79 -7.42 16.07
CA LEU A 160 14.80 -8.51 16.07
C LEU A 160 15.23 -8.88 17.50
N PRO A 161 15.66 -10.15 17.75
CA PRO A 161 15.45 -11.34 16.93
C PRO A 161 14.04 -11.92 17.16
N GLY A 162 13.49 -12.59 16.16
CA GLY A 162 12.23 -13.35 16.31
C GLY A 162 11.02 -12.75 15.63
N TYR A 163 11.09 -11.52 15.12
CA TYR A 163 10.00 -10.95 14.33
C TYR A 163 9.81 -11.74 13.03
N LYS A 164 8.58 -12.19 12.81
CA LYS A 164 8.19 -13.03 11.66
C LYS A 164 7.40 -12.27 10.60
N GLY A 165 7.15 -10.97 10.78
CA GLY A 165 6.38 -10.09 9.90
C GLY A 165 7.03 -9.75 8.55
N VAL A 166 6.62 -8.64 7.92
CA VAL A 166 7.11 -8.22 6.60
C VAL A 166 8.63 -7.97 6.53
N GLN A 167 9.17 -7.95 5.31
CA GLN A 167 10.61 -7.84 5.03
C GLN A 167 11.34 -6.74 5.84
N TRP A 168 10.70 -5.61 6.05
CA TRP A 168 11.25 -4.46 6.77
C TRP A 168 10.96 -4.49 8.27
N GLY A 169 9.99 -5.30 8.69
CA GLY A 169 9.52 -5.39 10.07
C GLY A 169 10.61 -5.62 11.11
N PRO A 170 11.61 -6.50 10.84
CA PRO A 170 12.72 -6.72 11.78
C PRO A 170 13.43 -5.45 12.22
N TYR A 171 13.43 -4.42 11.39
CA TYR A 171 14.13 -3.15 11.61
C TYR A 171 13.22 -2.07 12.20
N SER A 172 11.96 -2.36 12.45
CA SER A 172 11.04 -1.45 13.14
C SER A 172 11.31 -1.46 14.65
N LEU A 173 11.04 -0.35 15.31
CA LEU A 173 11.07 -0.27 16.77
C LEU A 173 9.80 -0.92 17.35
N ASP A 174 9.95 -1.64 18.45
CA ASP A 174 8.84 -2.31 19.15
C ASP A 174 8.22 -1.38 20.18
N PHE A 175 7.01 -0.94 19.93
CA PHE A 175 6.27 -0.03 20.80
C PHE A 175 5.74 -0.70 22.08
N ALA A 176 5.97 -1.99 22.28
CA ALA A 176 5.77 -2.62 23.59
C ALA A 176 6.71 -2.02 24.66
N HIS A 177 7.88 -1.53 24.24
CA HIS A 177 8.86 -0.88 25.11
C HIS A 177 8.46 0.58 25.41
N PRO A 178 8.35 0.99 26.68
CA PRO A 178 8.05 2.37 27.06
C PRO A 178 9.12 3.35 26.55
N GLU A 179 10.39 2.96 26.50
CA GLU A 179 11.50 3.77 26.02
C GLU A 179 11.33 4.15 24.55
N VAL A 180 10.81 3.26 23.71
CA VAL A 180 10.49 3.53 22.31
C VAL A 180 9.38 4.56 22.20
N ARG A 181 8.34 4.42 23.02
CA ARG A 181 7.23 5.38 23.07
C ARG A 181 7.68 6.76 23.55
N ASP A 182 8.56 6.81 24.57
CA ASP A 182 9.11 8.08 25.08
C ASP A 182 10.01 8.76 24.04
N TYR A 183 10.88 7.99 23.39
CA TYR A 183 11.73 8.47 22.32
C TYR A 183 10.92 9.03 21.14
N THR A 184 9.87 8.32 20.70
CA THR A 184 9.00 8.76 19.60
C THR A 184 8.14 9.96 20.01
N PHE A 185 7.64 9.98 21.26
CA PHE A 185 6.88 11.10 21.78
C PHE A 185 7.69 12.38 21.86
N ALA A 186 8.97 12.30 22.25
CA ALA A 186 9.84 13.49 22.33
C ALA A 186 9.92 14.21 20.97
N LEU A 187 10.04 13.45 19.87
CA LEU A 187 10.02 14.07 18.52
C LEU A 187 8.63 14.63 18.18
N PHE A 188 7.56 13.90 18.49
CA PHE A 188 6.20 14.39 18.28
C PHE A 188 5.96 15.72 19.00
N GLU A 189 6.32 15.79 20.26
CA GLU A 189 6.17 17.01 21.09
C GLU A 189 7.02 18.17 20.54
N GLU A 190 8.23 17.88 20.09
CA GLU A 190 9.08 18.90 19.43
C GLU A 190 8.43 19.41 18.15
N ILE A 191 7.91 18.53 17.27
CA ILE A 191 7.28 18.91 16.00
C ILE A 191 6.08 19.82 16.24
N VAL A 192 5.16 19.44 17.12
CA VAL A 192 3.93 20.23 17.35
C VAL A 192 4.20 21.58 17.98
N ASN A 193 5.23 21.70 18.84
CA ASN A 193 5.66 22.97 19.41
C ASN A 193 6.43 23.82 18.38
N ARG A 194 7.30 23.21 17.58
CA ARG A 194 8.10 23.90 16.56
C ARG A 194 7.22 24.46 15.45
N TYR A 195 6.27 23.69 14.96
CA TYR A 195 5.36 24.05 13.87
C TYR A 195 3.94 24.33 14.39
N ALA A 196 3.87 25.08 15.50
CA ALA A 196 2.62 25.43 16.16
C ALA A 196 1.66 26.27 15.29
N ASP A 197 2.13 26.84 14.20
CA ASP A 197 1.37 27.58 13.20
C ASP A 197 0.75 26.69 12.12
N ALA A 198 1.18 25.45 11.92
CA ALA A 198 0.49 24.47 11.08
C ALA A 198 -0.94 24.21 11.58
N ASP A 199 -1.86 23.82 10.71
CA ASP A 199 -3.25 23.58 11.10
C ASP A 199 -3.42 22.26 11.88
N GLY A 200 -2.53 21.30 11.63
CA GLY A 200 -2.50 20.04 12.36
C GLY A 200 -1.26 19.21 12.05
N ILE A 201 -1.26 17.99 12.61
CA ILE A 201 -0.24 16.98 12.39
C ILE A 201 -0.89 15.66 12.00
N GLU A 202 -0.28 14.96 11.04
CA GLU A 202 -0.55 13.56 10.77
C GLU A 202 0.44 12.66 11.50
N MET A 203 -0.06 11.68 12.23
CA MET A 203 0.70 10.54 12.69
C MET A 203 0.62 9.45 11.62
N ASP A 204 1.64 9.36 10.77
CA ASP A 204 1.70 8.36 9.71
C ASP A 204 2.14 7.00 10.26
N PHE A 205 1.15 6.14 10.56
CA PHE A 205 1.39 4.79 11.02
C PHE A 205 1.58 3.77 9.88
N LEU A 206 1.43 4.18 8.64
CA LEU A 206 1.49 3.25 7.51
C LEU A 206 2.83 3.25 6.78
N ARG A 207 3.71 4.22 7.01
CA ARG A 207 5.02 4.20 6.34
C ARG A 207 5.88 3.01 6.75
N ALA A 208 5.73 2.55 8.00
CA ALA A 208 6.13 1.24 8.47
C ALA A 208 5.10 0.80 9.51
N SER A 209 4.29 -0.21 9.20
CA SER A 209 3.10 -0.56 10.00
C SER A 209 3.36 -1.55 11.11
N ASN A 210 4.60 -1.85 11.41
CA ASN A 210 4.96 -2.81 12.43
C ASN A 210 5.30 -2.07 13.71
N TYR A 211 4.38 -2.09 14.68
CA TYR A 211 4.51 -1.42 15.97
C TYR A 211 4.65 -2.39 17.12
N PHE A 212 4.22 -3.63 16.92
CA PHE A 212 4.32 -4.72 17.87
C PHE A 212 4.64 -6.01 17.10
N LYS A 213 5.10 -7.03 17.79
CA LYS A 213 5.14 -8.37 17.23
C LYS A 213 3.72 -8.82 16.88
N ASP A 214 3.56 -9.56 15.79
CA ASP A 214 2.22 -9.88 15.25
C ASP A 214 1.32 -10.56 16.28
N GLU A 215 1.86 -11.48 17.07
CA GLU A 215 1.15 -12.19 18.15
C GLU A 215 0.76 -11.31 19.32
N GLU A 216 1.43 -10.18 19.52
CA GLU A 216 1.24 -9.26 20.64
C GLU A 216 0.41 -8.02 20.25
N ALA A 217 0.23 -7.75 18.96
CA ALA A 217 -0.30 -6.49 18.47
C ALA A 217 -1.72 -6.20 18.97
N VAL A 218 -2.62 -7.19 18.94
CA VAL A 218 -4.01 -7.03 19.42
C VAL A 218 -4.03 -6.77 20.93
N THR A 219 -3.22 -7.50 21.68
CA THR A 219 -3.13 -7.36 23.15
C THR A 219 -2.54 -5.99 23.53
N ASN A 220 -1.64 -5.45 22.71
CA ASN A 220 -1.02 -4.14 22.92
C ASN A 220 -1.80 -2.97 22.32
N ALA A 221 -2.98 -3.17 21.72
CA ALA A 221 -3.81 -2.07 21.23
C ALA A 221 -4.13 -1.01 22.31
N PRO A 222 -4.40 -1.35 23.58
CA PRO A 222 -4.55 -0.35 24.65
C PRO A 222 -3.28 0.47 24.90
N VAL A 223 -2.09 -0.11 24.73
CA VAL A 223 -0.80 0.59 24.87
C VAL A 223 -0.66 1.65 23.78
N MET A 224 -1.02 1.31 22.54
CA MET A 224 -1.02 2.26 21.42
C MET A 224 -2.08 3.35 21.62
N THR A 225 -3.27 3.00 22.08
CA THR A 225 -4.34 3.97 22.40
C THR A 225 -3.86 4.99 23.44
N ALA A 226 -3.20 4.53 24.51
CA ALA A 226 -2.63 5.41 25.54
C ALA A 226 -1.51 6.32 24.99
N PHE A 227 -0.67 5.79 24.08
CA PHE A 227 0.35 6.59 23.39
C PHE A 227 -0.27 7.70 22.52
N ILE A 228 -1.31 7.38 21.74
CA ILE A 228 -2.04 8.37 20.93
C ILE A 228 -2.71 9.41 21.84
N ALA A 229 -3.26 9.01 23.00
CA ALA A 229 -3.83 9.93 23.98
C ALA A 229 -2.79 10.94 24.51
N ARG A 230 -1.56 10.48 24.78
CA ARG A 230 -0.44 11.35 25.16
C ARG A 230 -0.11 12.37 24.05
N CYS A 231 -0.06 11.93 22.80
CA CYS A 231 0.14 12.80 21.64
C CYS A 231 -1.00 13.82 21.49
N ARG A 232 -2.26 13.40 21.67
CA ARG A 232 -3.44 14.27 21.65
C ARG A 232 -3.34 15.36 22.72
N ALA A 233 -2.91 15.01 23.92
CA ALA A 233 -2.72 15.97 25.01
C ALA A 233 -1.69 17.07 24.67
N ALA A 234 -0.56 16.70 24.06
CA ALA A 234 0.44 17.64 23.58
C ALA A 234 -0.10 18.57 22.48
N ALA A 235 -0.81 18.01 21.50
CA ALA A 235 -1.46 18.80 20.44
C ALA A 235 -2.52 19.76 21.00
N ASN A 236 -3.31 19.32 21.99
CA ASN A 236 -4.28 20.19 22.69
C ASN A 236 -3.60 21.34 23.44
N ALA A 237 -2.47 21.09 24.10
CA ALA A 237 -1.69 22.13 24.78
C ALA A 237 -1.19 23.20 23.81
N VAL A 238 -0.72 22.80 22.62
CA VAL A 238 -0.35 23.75 21.54
C VAL A 238 -1.58 24.53 21.06
N GLY A 239 -2.71 23.83 20.84
CA GLY A 239 -3.97 24.46 20.45
C GLY A 239 -4.43 25.52 21.44
N ALA A 240 -4.35 25.23 22.74
CA ALA A 240 -4.69 26.16 23.82
C ALA A 240 -3.80 27.41 23.81
N LYS A 241 -2.48 27.22 23.65
CA LYS A 241 -1.51 28.34 23.61
C LYS A 241 -1.76 29.28 22.41
N ARG A 242 -2.13 28.74 21.24
CA ARG A 242 -2.34 29.54 20.02
C ARG A 242 -3.78 30.03 19.84
N GLY A 243 -4.71 29.67 20.74
CA GLY A 243 -6.10 30.11 20.70
C GLY A 243 -6.95 29.46 19.60
N ARG A 244 -6.47 28.39 18.95
CA ARG A 244 -7.20 27.59 17.95
C ARG A 244 -6.79 26.13 18.01
N PRO A 245 -7.69 25.18 17.68
CA PRO A 245 -7.35 23.75 17.73
C PRO A 245 -6.11 23.42 16.89
N TYR A 246 -5.25 22.54 17.41
CA TYR A 246 -4.23 21.85 16.64
C TYR A 246 -4.76 20.47 16.30
N GLN A 247 -5.12 20.26 15.03
CA GLN A 247 -5.79 19.04 14.63
C GLN A 247 -4.81 17.86 14.55
N LEU A 248 -5.32 16.67 14.79
CA LEU A 248 -4.53 15.44 14.75
C LEU A 248 -5.18 14.42 13.82
N ALA A 249 -4.44 14.02 12.78
CA ALA A 249 -4.80 12.95 11.88
C ALA A 249 -4.02 11.68 12.20
N ILE A 250 -4.63 10.52 11.98
CA ILE A 250 -3.95 9.22 12.01
C ILE A 250 -4.20 8.49 10.70
N ARG A 251 -3.17 7.86 10.12
CA ARG A 251 -3.30 7.04 8.91
C ARG A 251 -3.23 5.57 9.27
N LEU A 252 -4.30 4.82 8.96
CA LEU A 252 -4.52 3.43 9.38
C LEU A 252 -4.80 2.50 8.19
N PRO A 253 -4.61 1.17 8.38
CA PRO A 253 -4.93 0.15 7.38
C PRO A 253 -6.38 0.19 6.89
N ILE A 254 -6.62 -0.35 5.68
CA ILE A 254 -7.91 -0.24 4.98
C ILE A 254 -9.09 -0.91 5.69
N THR A 255 -8.87 -1.87 6.59
CA THR A 255 -9.94 -2.52 7.35
C THR A 255 -9.80 -2.29 8.85
N LEU A 256 -10.92 -2.25 9.57
CA LEU A 256 -10.93 -2.15 11.03
C LEU A 256 -10.20 -3.34 11.69
N ASP A 257 -10.38 -4.54 11.16
CA ASP A 257 -9.69 -5.73 11.63
C ASP A 257 -8.18 -5.65 11.35
N GLY A 258 -7.79 -5.18 10.15
CA GLY A 258 -6.39 -4.93 9.81
C GLY A 258 -5.74 -3.88 10.71
N ALA A 259 -6.47 -2.82 11.06
CA ALA A 259 -6.01 -1.82 12.02
C ALA A 259 -5.80 -2.44 13.41
N LEU A 260 -6.77 -3.22 13.90
CA LEU A 260 -6.66 -3.90 15.20
C LEU A 260 -5.49 -4.89 15.23
N LYS A 261 -5.32 -5.70 14.20
CA LYS A 261 -4.17 -6.61 14.03
C LYS A 261 -2.83 -5.88 13.90
N ALA A 262 -2.86 -4.58 13.60
CA ALA A 262 -1.71 -3.68 13.63
C ALA A 262 -1.47 -3.06 15.02
N GLY A 263 -2.34 -3.33 15.99
CA GLY A 263 -2.27 -2.74 17.31
C GLY A 263 -3.05 -1.43 17.44
N PHE A 264 -4.01 -1.15 16.53
CA PHE A 264 -4.81 0.09 16.54
C PHE A 264 -6.29 -0.25 16.71
N ASP A 265 -6.85 -0.05 17.90
CA ASP A 265 -8.30 -0.07 18.09
C ASP A 265 -8.89 1.27 17.62
N ALA A 266 -9.20 1.35 16.33
CA ALA A 266 -9.71 2.58 15.73
C ALA A 266 -11.05 3.04 16.34
N VAL A 267 -11.88 2.10 16.80
CA VAL A 267 -13.17 2.42 17.43
C VAL A 267 -12.96 3.01 18.82
N GLU A 268 -12.03 2.47 19.59
CA GLU A 268 -11.68 3.01 20.90
C GLU A 268 -10.98 4.37 20.82
N ILE A 269 -10.04 4.52 19.88
CA ILE A 269 -9.39 5.81 19.57
C ILE A 269 -10.45 6.87 19.25
N ALA A 270 -11.44 6.50 18.43
CA ALA A 270 -12.55 7.38 18.06
C ALA A 270 -13.45 7.71 19.26
N ARG A 271 -13.81 6.71 20.09
CA ARG A 271 -14.67 6.88 21.25
C ARG A 271 -14.06 7.87 22.25
N GLN A 272 -12.75 7.80 22.45
CA GLN A 272 -12.02 8.72 23.32
C GLN A 272 -11.76 10.09 22.69
N GLY A 273 -12.06 10.30 21.41
CA GLY A 273 -11.81 11.56 20.70
C GLY A 273 -10.32 11.89 20.55
N LEU A 274 -9.47 10.88 20.36
CA LEU A 274 -8.03 11.03 20.36
C LEU A 274 -7.46 11.58 19.05
N CYS A 275 -8.26 11.63 17.99
CA CYS A 275 -7.91 12.27 16.73
C CYS A 275 -9.13 12.99 16.13
N ASP A 276 -8.87 13.90 15.22
CA ASP A 276 -9.88 14.65 14.47
C ASP A 276 -10.15 14.00 13.11
N VAL A 277 -9.15 13.31 12.56
CA VAL A 277 -9.16 12.73 11.22
C VAL A 277 -8.61 11.30 11.28
N ILE A 278 -9.30 10.37 10.63
CA ILE A 278 -8.79 9.02 10.34
C ILE A 278 -8.68 8.86 8.83
N ILE A 279 -7.47 8.61 8.35
CA ILE A 279 -7.17 8.34 6.95
C ILE A 279 -7.09 6.83 6.79
N VAL A 280 -8.04 6.26 6.07
CA VAL A 280 -8.10 4.82 5.76
C VAL A 280 -7.36 4.60 4.47
N CYS A 281 -6.18 4.01 4.52
CA CYS A 281 -5.27 3.93 3.38
C CYS A 281 -4.57 2.57 3.30
N ASN A 282 -4.19 2.20 2.10
CA ASN A 282 -3.30 1.09 1.86
C ASN A 282 -1.85 1.47 2.22
N GLN A 283 -1.08 0.48 2.64
CA GLN A 283 0.36 0.60 2.86
C GLN A 283 1.18 0.43 1.59
N SER A 284 0.65 -0.35 0.66
CA SER A 284 1.35 -0.72 -0.55
C SER A 284 1.14 0.31 -1.65
N ARG A 285 2.21 0.51 -2.40
CA ARG A 285 2.17 1.24 -3.67
C ARG A 285 1.96 0.31 -4.87
N ASP A 286 1.64 -0.94 -4.64
CA ASP A 286 1.64 -1.97 -5.67
C ASP A 286 0.26 -2.43 -6.12
N TYR A 287 -0.83 -1.96 -5.51
CA TYR A 287 -2.20 -2.20 -5.95
C TYR A 287 -3.14 -1.04 -5.58
N THR A 288 -4.29 -0.97 -6.23
CA THR A 288 -5.34 0.01 -5.96
C THR A 288 -6.24 -0.44 -4.82
N ASP A 289 -6.67 0.50 -3.99
CA ASP A 289 -7.51 0.26 -2.81
C ASP A 289 -9.00 0.20 -3.17
N TRP A 290 -9.36 -0.53 -4.22
CA TRP A 290 -10.73 -0.64 -4.70
C TRP A 290 -11.70 -1.21 -3.65
N GLU A 291 -11.18 -2.02 -2.73
CA GLU A 291 -11.98 -2.73 -1.73
C GLU A 291 -11.97 -2.11 -0.33
N ILE A 292 -11.62 -0.82 -0.21
CA ILE A 292 -11.76 -0.13 1.09
C ILE A 292 -13.22 -0.23 1.54
N PRO A 293 -13.53 -0.88 2.67
CA PRO A 293 -14.90 -1.02 3.18
C PRO A 293 -15.33 0.27 3.90
N PHE A 294 -15.36 1.38 3.18
CA PHE A 294 -15.54 2.72 3.76
C PHE A 294 -16.85 2.86 4.52
N GLY A 295 -17.92 2.22 4.04
CA GLY A 295 -19.20 2.18 4.75
C GLY A 295 -19.11 1.53 6.13
N ALA A 296 -18.28 0.49 6.29
CA ALA A 296 -18.06 -0.15 7.59
C ALA A 296 -17.32 0.78 8.57
N TRP A 297 -16.33 1.54 8.08
CA TRP A 297 -15.67 2.58 8.86
C TRP A 297 -16.65 3.65 9.34
N LYS A 298 -17.48 4.20 8.42
CA LYS A 298 -18.52 5.18 8.78
C LYS A 298 -19.49 4.62 9.82
N ALA A 299 -19.96 3.38 9.64
CA ALA A 299 -20.89 2.76 10.57
C ALA A 299 -20.30 2.55 11.98
N LYS A 300 -19.05 2.10 12.09
CA LYS A 300 -18.42 1.79 13.39
C LYS A 300 -17.83 3.01 14.08
N VAL A 301 -17.05 3.82 13.36
CA VAL A 301 -16.42 5.02 13.91
C VAL A 301 -17.46 6.12 14.11
N GLY A 302 -18.33 6.36 13.11
CA GLY A 302 -19.38 7.38 13.20
C GLY A 302 -20.40 7.12 14.31
N ALA A 303 -20.67 5.85 14.63
CA ALA A 303 -21.55 5.51 15.75
C ALA A 303 -21.01 5.93 17.12
N VAL A 304 -19.69 5.94 17.31
CA VAL A 304 -19.07 6.31 18.60
C VAL A 304 -18.59 7.76 18.64
N ASN A 305 -18.24 8.33 17.47
CA ASN A 305 -17.85 9.74 17.38
C ASN A 305 -18.12 10.31 15.97
N PRO A 306 -19.27 10.94 15.74
CA PRO A 306 -19.64 11.51 14.44
C PRO A 306 -18.81 12.75 14.04
N LYS A 307 -18.00 13.29 14.95
CA LYS A 307 -17.15 14.46 14.68
C LYS A 307 -15.84 14.08 13.97
N ILE A 308 -15.45 12.80 14.01
CA ILE A 308 -14.24 12.36 13.33
C ILE A 308 -14.46 12.37 11.82
N ARG A 309 -13.58 13.06 11.12
CA ARG A 309 -13.53 13.06 9.67
C ARG A 309 -12.88 11.77 9.18
N LEU A 310 -13.59 11.02 8.37
CA LEU A 310 -13.05 9.82 7.71
C LEU A 310 -12.63 10.18 6.29
N VAL A 311 -11.41 9.84 5.93
CA VAL A 311 -10.79 10.16 4.65
C VAL A 311 -10.41 8.87 3.93
N ALA A 312 -10.81 8.70 2.68
CA ALA A 312 -10.37 7.59 1.85
C ALA A 312 -8.98 7.89 1.28
N GLY A 313 -8.02 7.02 1.56
CA GLY A 313 -6.63 7.21 1.19
C GLY A 313 -6.15 6.21 0.13
N THR A 314 -5.27 6.69 -0.77
CA THR A 314 -4.55 5.86 -1.73
C THR A 314 -3.17 6.42 -2.01
N THR A 315 -2.40 5.78 -2.87
CA THR A 315 -1.09 6.28 -3.33
C THR A 315 -1.11 6.57 -4.82
N ALA A 316 -0.56 7.69 -5.24
CA ALA A 316 -0.50 8.10 -6.64
C ALA A 316 0.20 7.07 -7.54
N TRP A 317 1.12 6.28 -6.98
CA TRP A 317 1.88 5.28 -7.72
C TRP A 317 1.02 4.10 -8.21
N SER A 318 -0.11 3.89 -7.56
CA SER A 318 -1.05 2.82 -7.89
C SER A 318 -2.02 3.21 -9.01
N HIS A 319 -1.99 4.46 -9.47
CA HIS A 319 -2.98 4.98 -10.39
C HIS A 319 -2.38 5.61 -11.66
N ASN A 320 -3.14 5.52 -12.73
CA ASN A 320 -3.16 6.49 -13.80
C ASN A 320 -4.37 7.44 -13.63
N PRO A 321 -4.52 8.50 -14.44
CA PRO A 321 -5.65 9.43 -14.31
C PRO A 321 -7.03 8.77 -14.37
N ALA A 322 -7.19 7.75 -15.21
CA ALA A 322 -8.47 7.06 -15.35
C ALA A 322 -8.79 6.21 -14.10
N SER A 323 -7.83 5.42 -13.63
CA SER A 323 -8.04 4.60 -12.45
C SER A 323 -8.25 5.42 -11.18
N LEU A 324 -7.57 6.57 -11.06
CA LEU A 324 -7.79 7.45 -9.90
C LEU A 324 -9.19 8.09 -9.92
N LYS A 325 -9.69 8.49 -11.10
CA LYS A 325 -11.07 8.95 -11.26
C LYS A 325 -12.07 7.90 -10.80
N GLY A 326 -11.91 6.66 -11.29
CA GLY A 326 -12.78 5.56 -10.95
C GLY A 326 -12.74 5.23 -9.47
N TRP A 327 -11.55 5.17 -8.89
CA TRP A 327 -11.37 4.95 -7.46
C TRP A 327 -12.08 6.05 -6.64
N THR A 328 -11.90 7.30 -7.00
CA THR A 328 -12.51 8.43 -6.30
C THR A 328 -14.04 8.38 -6.39
N ALA A 329 -14.60 8.10 -7.58
CA ALA A 329 -16.03 7.97 -7.77
C ALA A 329 -16.61 6.81 -6.93
N MET A 330 -15.96 5.65 -6.95
CA MET A 330 -16.40 4.50 -6.17
C MET A 330 -16.31 4.73 -4.66
N MET A 331 -15.28 5.42 -4.17
CA MET A 331 -15.22 5.77 -2.75
C MET A 331 -16.33 6.73 -2.35
N ARG A 332 -16.75 7.65 -3.25
CA ARG A 332 -17.92 8.50 -3.02
C ARG A 332 -19.20 7.68 -2.94
N ASP A 333 -19.40 6.71 -3.80
CA ASP A 333 -20.56 5.82 -3.75
C ASP A 333 -20.62 5.05 -2.41
N ARG A 334 -19.48 4.77 -1.80
CA ARG A 334 -19.34 4.19 -0.46
C ARG A 334 -19.45 5.22 0.66
N GLY A 335 -19.66 6.47 0.33
CA GLY A 335 -19.89 7.58 1.25
C GLY A 335 -18.64 8.34 1.69
N ALA A 336 -17.53 8.24 0.97
CA ALA A 336 -16.39 9.11 1.18
C ALA A 336 -16.66 10.50 0.60
N GLU A 337 -16.33 11.52 1.36
CA GLU A 337 -16.41 12.93 0.94
C GLU A 337 -15.01 13.52 0.75
N ASP A 338 -14.04 12.94 1.42
CA ASP A 338 -12.67 13.41 1.55
C ASP A 338 -11.68 12.36 1.03
N PHE A 339 -10.62 12.84 0.38
CA PHE A 339 -9.63 11.99 -0.27
C PHE A 339 -8.21 12.38 0.14
N TYR A 340 -7.37 11.36 0.29
CA TYR A 340 -5.95 11.51 0.59
C TYR A 340 -5.15 10.77 -0.46
N VAL A 341 -4.16 11.43 -1.05
CA VAL A 341 -3.25 10.83 -2.01
C VAL A 341 -1.81 10.99 -1.54
N PHE A 342 -1.19 9.87 -1.23
CA PHE A 342 0.21 9.84 -0.87
C PHE A 342 1.08 9.93 -2.12
N ASN A 343 2.12 10.79 -2.10
CA ASN A 343 3.07 10.98 -3.21
C ASN A 343 2.43 11.50 -4.51
N LEU A 344 1.47 12.42 -4.42
CA LEU A 344 0.82 13.01 -5.59
C LEU A 344 1.75 13.92 -6.41
N GLN A 345 2.83 14.43 -5.82
CA GLN A 345 3.82 15.26 -6.49
C GLN A 345 4.45 14.60 -7.74
N TRP A 346 4.50 13.28 -7.78
CA TRP A 346 4.92 12.53 -8.97
C TRP A 346 3.90 12.51 -10.10
N ALA A 347 2.71 13.04 -9.82
CA ALA A 347 1.61 13.03 -10.74
C ALA A 347 1.63 14.28 -11.63
N ASN A 348 1.29 14.08 -12.90
CA ASN A 348 1.02 15.20 -13.80
C ASN A 348 -0.34 15.85 -13.47
N GLU A 349 -0.63 17.00 -14.04
CA GLU A 349 -1.89 17.74 -13.87
C GLU A 349 -3.14 16.88 -14.15
N ALA A 350 -3.06 15.94 -15.08
CA ALA A 350 -4.17 15.05 -15.38
C ALA A 350 -4.51 14.14 -14.19
N LEU A 351 -3.49 13.68 -13.43
CA LEU A 351 -3.70 12.86 -12.24
C LEU A 351 -4.27 13.70 -11.08
N LYS A 352 -3.76 14.91 -10.88
CA LYS A 352 -4.29 15.83 -9.86
C LYS A 352 -5.77 16.15 -10.12
N LYS A 353 -6.13 16.46 -11.36
CA LYS A 353 -7.54 16.69 -11.77
C LYS A 353 -8.42 15.47 -11.59
N ALA A 354 -7.87 14.25 -11.66
CA ALA A 354 -8.63 13.03 -11.50
C ALA A 354 -9.21 12.84 -10.09
N VAL A 355 -8.67 13.51 -9.08
CA VAL A 355 -9.19 13.49 -7.69
C VAL A 355 -10.39 14.45 -7.52
N HIS A 356 -10.64 15.30 -8.50
CA HIS A 356 -11.68 16.32 -8.41
C HIS A 356 -13.09 15.72 -8.19
N PRO A 357 -13.95 16.37 -7.37
CA PRO A 357 -15.37 16.00 -7.24
C PRO A 357 -16.07 15.98 -8.61
N GLY A 358 -16.71 14.97 -9.02
CA GLY A 358 -17.34 14.82 -10.34
C GLY A 358 -16.49 14.08 -11.36
N ALA A 359 -15.38 13.48 -10.94
CA ALA A 359 -14.68 12.53 -11.79
C ALA A 359 -15.53 11.28 -12.04
N ALA A 360 -15.63 10.84 -13.30
CA ALA A 360 -16.33 9.62 -13.67
C ALA A 360 -15.56 8.39 -13.19
N PHE A 361 -16.28 7.29 -12.96
CA PHE A 361 -15.69 6.02 -12.58
C PHE A 361 -14.77 5.48 -13.67
N ALA A 362 -13.63 4.94 -13.28
CA ALA A 362 -12.76 4.18 -14.17
C ALA A 362 -12.07 3.06 -13.38
N ALA A 363 -12.01 1.87 -13.98
CA ALA A 363 -11.24 0.75 -13.48
C ALA A 363 -10.06 0.50 -14.41
N ASP A 364 -8.85 0.44 -13.89
CA ASP A 364 -7.65 0.16 -14.68
C ASP A 364 -7.34 -1.32 -14.65
N VAL A 365 -7.29 -1.95 -15.81
CA VAL A 365 -6.95 -3.38 -15.95
C VAL A 365 -5.46 -3.58 -15.90
N CYS A 366 -4.70 -2.56 -16.26
CA CYS A 366 -3.25 -2.58 -16.20
C CYS A 366 -2.67 -1.18 -16.28
N THR A 367 -1.75 -0.90 -15.39
CA THR A 367 -0.88 0.28 -15.47
C THR A 367 0.56 -0.15 -15.62
N LYS A 368 1.27 0.40 -16.60
CA LYS A 368 2.74 0.36 -16.67
C LYS A 368 3.39 -1.02 -16.49
N GLY A 369 3.20 -1.92 -17.43
CA GLY A 369 4.00 -3.14 -17.61
C GLY A 369 4.11 -4.08 -16.41
N ALA A 370 4.88 -3.72 -15.41
CA ALA A 370 5.12 -4.54 -14.24
C ALA A 370 3.96 -4.60 -13.22
N ARG A 371 2.93 -3.77 -13.39
CA ARG A 371 1.85 -3.57 -12.43
C ARG A 371 0.49 -4.04 -12.94
N ALA A 372 0.51 -4.92 -13.93
CA ALA A 372 -0.68 -5.47 -14.60
C ALA A 372 -1.62 -6.30 -13.72
N PHE A 373 -1.31 -6.43 -12.46
CA PHE A 373 -1.93 -7.37 -11.55
C PHE A 373 -2.88 -6.75 -10.54
N TYR A 374 -3.13 -5.47 -10.64
CA TYR A 374 -3.88 -4.74 -9.64
C TYR A 374 -5.35 -4.98 -9.61
N VAL A 375 -5.87 -5.57 -10.63
CA VAL A 375 -7.29 -5.52 -10.86
C VAL A 375 -7.96 -6.87 -10.82
N ASP A 376 -7.40 -7.84 -10.14
CA ASP A 376 -8.18 -9.00 -9.73
C ASP A 376 -8.88 -8.71 -8.39
N THR A 377 -9.78 -7.75 -8.42
CA THR A 377 -10.62 -7.36 -7.27
C THR A 377 -11.65 -8.42 -6.90
N ARG A 378 -11.67 -9.57 -7.59
CA ARG A 378 -12.60 -10.67 -7.28
C ARG A 378 -12.28 -11.40 -6.00
N THR A 379 -11.12 -11.15 -5.44
CA THR A 379 -10.87 -11.63 -4.10
C THR A 379 -10.86 -10.43 -3.20
N PRO A 380 -11.95 -10.18 -2.51
CA PRO A 380 -11.93 -9.26 -1.39
C PRO A 380 -10.79 -9.67 -0.44
N PRO A 381 -10.25 -8.73 0.36
CA PRO A 381 -9.40 -9.12 1.48
C PRO A 381 -10.10 -10.30 2.13
N MET A 382 -9.39 -11.41 2.28
CA MET A 382 -9.96 -12.73 2.67
C MET A 382 -11.13 -12.50 3.61
N PRO A 383 -12.36 -12.84 3.24
CA PRO A 383 -13.47 -12.72 4.17
C PRO A 383 -13.01 -13.45 5.42
N GLN A 384 -13.27 -12.88 6.59
CA GLN A 384 -13.09 -13.62 7.82
C GLN A 384 -14.04 -14.82 7.72
N LEU A 385 -13.49 -15.91 7.21
CA LEU A 385 -14.22 -17.15 7.10
C LEU A 385 -14.46 -17.64 8.52
N PRO A 386 -15.66 -18.10 8.84
CA PRO A 386 -15.89 -18.78 10.10
C PRO A 386 -14.85 -19.91 10.23
N PRO A 387 -14.21 -20.06 11.37
CA PRO A 387 -13.19 -21.08 11.55
C PRO A 387 -13.79 -22.49 11.28
N VAL A 388 -13.09 -23.27 10.47
CA VAL A 388 -13.40 -24.67 10.20
C VAL A 388 -12.34 -25.52 10.90
N VAL A 389 -12.54 -25.78 12.18
CA VAL A 389 -11.59 -26.53 12.99
C VAL A 389 -11.76 -28.03 12.73
N VAL A 390 -10.75 -28.63 12.12
CA VAL A 390 -10.68 -30.07 11.87
C VAL A 390 -9.82 -30.73 12.93
N LYS A 391 -10.40 -31.73 13.60
CA LYS A 391 -9.69 -32.60 14.55
C LYS A 391 -9.46 -33.94 13.87
N GLY A 392 -8.24 -34.43 13.87
CA GLY A 392 -7.90 -35.70 13.24
C GLY A 392 -6.47 -36.13 13.54
N GLU A 393 -6.16 -37.37 13.15
CA GLU A 393 -4.79 -37.89 13.22
C GLU A 393 -4.03 -37.58 11.93
N PHE A 394 -3.29 -36.50 11.92
CA PHE A 394 -2.44 -36.17 10.80
C PHE A 394 -1.17 -37.05 10.76
N ALA A 395 -0.71 -37.37 9.56
CA ALA A 395 0.53 -38.09 9.36
C ALA A 395 1.74 -37.20 9.67
N LYS A 396 2.71 -37.71 10.39
CA LYS A 396 3.99 -37.04 10.52
C LYS A 396 4.73 -37.13 9.19
N ALA A 397 5.19 -35.99 8.72
CA ALA A 397 5.89 -35.88 7.44
C ALA A 397 7.06 -34.89 7.54
N ALA A 398 8.03 -35.03 6.65
CA ALA A 398 9.16 -34.11 6.56
C ALA A 398 9.60 -33.94 5.09
N PHE A 399 10.04 -32.76 4.72
CA PHE A 399 10.65 -32.56 3.41
C PHE A 399 12.02 -33.23 3.36
N ARG A 400 12.28 -33.96 2.27
CA ARG A 400 13.58 -34.59 2.03
C ARG A 400 14.62 -33.49 1.80
N PRO A 401 15.70 -33.42 2.61
CA PRO A 401 16.77 -32.44 2.43
C PRO A 401 17.38 -32.53 1.03
N GLY A 402 17.65 -31.38 0.42
CA GLY A 402 18.27 -31.29 -0.90
C GLY A 402 17.41 -31.73 -2.09
N ALA A 403 16.13 -32.10 -1.87
CA ALA A 403 15.24 -32.56 -2.94
C ALA A 403 14.44 -31.44 -3.60
N TRP A 404 14.62 -30.19 -3.18
CA TRP A 404 13.93 -29.06 -3.81
C TRP A 404 14.59 -28.68 -5.12
N THR A 405 13.76 -28.46 -6.12
CA THR A 405 14.14 -27.90 -7.41
C THR A 405 13.30 -26.68 -7.75
N TYR A 406 13.86 -25.80 -8.56
CA TYR A 406 13.30 -24.55 -8.99
C TYR A 406 13.41 -24.39 -10.50
N ALA A 407 12.37 -23.90 -11.14
CA ALA A 407 12.36 -23.58 -12.56
C ALA A 407 11.63 -22.24 -12.80
N ALA A 408 12.16 -21.42 -13.70
CA ALA A 408 11.54 -20.16 -14.11
C ALA A 408 11.16 -20.22 -15.60
N ASN A 409 9.93 -19.80 -15.93
CA ASN A 409 9.41 -19.73 -17.31
C ASN A 409 9.60 -21.03 -18.12
N GLY A 410 9.49 -22.18 -17.49
CA GLY A 410 9.65 -23.49 -18.15
C GLY A 410 11.09 -23.91 -18.45
N ALA A 411 12.09 -23.20 -17.90
CA ALA A 411 13.48 -23.63 -17.99
C ALA A 411 13.72 -24.99 -17.26
N ALA A 412 14.84 -25.63 -17.55
CA ALA A 412 15.24 -26.87 -16.87
C ALA A 412 15.32 -26.66 -15.34
N PRO A 413 14.78 -27.58 -14.52
CA PRO A 413 14.83 -27.46 -13.07
C PRO A 413 16.28 -27.45 -12.54
N ARG A 414 16.52 -26.65 -11.51
CA ARG A 414 17.80 -26.54 -10.80
C ARG A 414 17.57 -26.78 -9.32
N ALA A 415 18.55 -27.38 -8.65
CA ALA A 415 18.49 -27.56 -7.20
C ALA A 415 18.43 -26.20 -6.49
N ILE A 416 17.65 -26.13 -5.40
CA ILE A 416 17.54 -24.96 -4.53
C ILE A 416 17.51 -25.40 -3.07
N ASP A 417 18.19 -24.66 -2.22
CA ASP A 417 18.00 -24.77 -0.77
C ASP A 417 16.75 -23.99 -0.35
N PHE A 418 15.63 -24.66 -0.21
CA PHE A 418 14.36 -24.11 0.21
C PHE A 418 14.03 -24.44 1.68
N SER A 419 15.07 -24.48 2.52
CA SER A 419 14.93 -24.70 3.97
C SER A 419 14.54 -23.43 4.74
N LYS A 420 14.59 -22.26 4.09
CA LYS A 420 14.29 -20.94 4.64
C LYS A 420 13.49 -20.10 3.65
N ARG A 421 12.91 -19.02 4.16
CA ARG A 421 12.21 -18.01 3.34
C ARG A 421 13.16 -17.36 2.34
N LEU A 422 12.79 -17.36 1.07
CA LEU A 422 13.57 -16.81 -0.03
C LEU A 422 12.73 -15.86 -0.89
N ASN A 423 13.38 -14.85 -1.46
CA ASN A 423 12.81 -14.10 -2.57
C ASN A 423 13.16 -14.82 -3.88
N LEU A 424 12.20 -15.61 -4.37
CA LEU A 424 12.36 -16.47 -5.54
C LEU A 424 12.49 -15.73 -6.88
N ARG A 425 12.35 -14.41 -6.88
CA ARG A 425 12.42 -13.56 -8.07
C ARG A 425 13.66 -12.68 -8.10
N LYS A 426 14.20 -12.29 -6.96
CA LYS A 426 15.31 -11.33 -6.85
C LYS A 426 16.53 -11.97 -6.23
N GLY A 427 17.54 -12.27 -7.04
CA GLY A 427 18.90 -12.65 -6.60
C GLY A 427 19.07 -13.90 -5.74
N GLN A 428 17.98 -14.41 -5.15
CA GLN A 428 17.97 -15.61 -4.30
C GLN A 428 17.50 -16.87 -5.05
N ALA A 429 17.18 -16.71 -6.34
CA ALA A 429 16.99 -17.84 -7.24
C ALA A 429 18.33 -18.56 -7.48
N PRO A 430 18.32 -19.88 -7.82
CA PRO A 430 19.53 -20.68 -7.98
C PRO A 430 20.55 -20.16 -8.99
N ASP A 431 20.12 -19.33 -9.93
CA ASP A 431 20.98 -18.73 -10.95
C ASP A 431 21.41 -17.29 -10.63
N GLY A 432 21.05 -16.79 -9.44
CA GLY A 432 21.39 -15.44 -8.98
C GLY A 432 20.75 -14.30 -9.78
N LYS A 433 19.80 -14.63 -10.67
CA LYS A 433 19.18 -13.63 -11.55
C LYS A 433 17.97 -12.98 -10.92
N ASP A 434 17.74 -11.73 -11.30
CA ASP A 434 16.46 -11.06 -11.11
C ASP A 434 15.54 -11.39 -12.28
N TYR A 435 14.32 -11.81 -11.96
CA TYR A 435 13.29 -12.04 -12.95
C TYR A 435 12.28 -10.89 -12.95
N PRO A 436 11.68 -10.55 -14.10
CA PRO A 436 10.64 -9.54 -14.13
C PRO A 436 9.36 -10.02 -13.42
N PRO A 437 8.51 -9.10 -12.93
CA PRO A 437 7.18 -9.46 -12.47
C PRO A 437 6.41 -10.28 -13.50
N LEU A 438 5.46 -11.08 -13.04
CA LEU A 438 4.68 -12.06 -13.81
C LEU A 438 5.50 -13.22 -14.37
N THR A 439 6.74 -13.42 -13.93
CA THR A 439 7.49 -14.63 -14.21
C THR A 439 6.78 -15.83 -13.58
N LYS A 440 6.62 -16.90 -14.36
CA LYS A 440 6.13 -18.18 -13.86
C LYS A 440 7.27 -18.93 -13.20
N LEU A 441 7.06 -19.29 -11.95
CA LEU A 441 8.02 -20.05 -11.17
C LEU A 441 7.40 -21.39 -10.77
N ARG A 442 8.20 -22.42 -10.73
CA ARG A 442 7.81 -23.75 -10.27
C ARG A 442 8.82 -24.27 -9.27
N LEU A 443 8.34 -24.58 -8.08
CA LEU A 443 9.08 -25.29 -7.05
C LEU A 443 8.60 -26.73 -7.03
N THR A 444 9.52 -27.69 -6.92
CA THR A 444 9.18 -29.09 -6.73
C THR A 444 10.01 -29.67 -5.61
N GLY A 445 9.36 -30.28 -4.63
CA GLY A 445 9.97 -30.90 -3.47
C GLY A 445 9.44 -32.30 -3.22
N VAL A 446 10.06 -33.06 -2.34
CA VAL A 446 9.63 -34.39 -1.93
C VAL A 446 9.29 -34.36 -0.44
N LEU A 447 8.05 -34.70 -0.11
CA LEU A 447 7.54 -34.83 1.26
C LEU A 447 7.48 -36.31 1.62
N GLU A 448 8.26 -36.72 2.61
CA GLU A 448 8.24 -38.10 3.15
C GLU A 448 7.19 -38.19 4.25
N SER A 449 6.28 -39.18 4.13
CA SER A 449 5.26 -39.44 5.15
C SER A 449 5.44 -40.81 5.78
N GLU A 450 5.21 -40.92 7.09
CA GLU A 450 5.31 -42.16 7.84
C GLU A 450 4.13 -43.13 7.56
N LYS A 451 2.96 -42.59 7.17
CA LYS A 451 1.73 -43.35 6.89
C LYS A 451 0.90 -42.68 5.79
N ASP A 452 -0.09 -43.39 5.27
CA ASP A 452 -1.16 -42.85 4.43
C ASP A 452 -2.05 -41.91 5.27
N GLY A 453 -2.63 -40.89 4.66
CA GLY A 453 -3.56 -39.97 5.30
C GLY A 453 -3.40 -38.53 4.86
N GLU A 454 -3.53 -37.63 5.79
CA GLU A 454 -3.26 -36.18 5.60
C GLU A 454 -2.08 -35.76 6.45
N ALA A 455 -1.17 -34.95 5.88
CA ALA A 455 -0.09 -34.29 6.61
C ALA A 455 -0.32 -32.77 6.65
N LEU A 456 0.21 -32.08 7.65
CA LEU A 456 0.07 -30.64 7.78
C LEU A 456 1.30 -29.93 7.20
N LEU A 457 1.04 -28.94 6.35
CA LEU A 457 2.04 -28.02 5.84
C LEU A 457 1.75 -26.60 6.31
N GLY A 458 2.79 -25.93 6.80
CA GLY A 458 2.81 -24.49 6.93
C GLY A 458 3.41 -23.87 5.68
N MET A 459 2.74 -22.91 5.05
CA MET A 459 3.21 -22.34 3.81
C MET A 459 2.74 -20.93 3.58
N GLY A 460 3.51 -20.19 2.78
CA GLY A 460 3.10 -18.91 2.24
C GLY A 460 3.98 -18.53 1.06
N PHE A 461 3.37 -17.89 0.09
CA PHE A 461 4.05 -17.35 -1.08
C PHE A 461 3.43 -16.01 -1.44
N ASP A 462 4.27 -15.07 -1.82
CA ASP A 462 3.78 -13.82 -2.38
C ASP A 462 3.16 -14.05 -3.75
N TRP A 463 2.06 -13.35 -4.00
CA TRP A 463 1.31 -13.29 -5.23
C TRP A 463 0.45 -14.52 -5.50
N ARG A 464 0.25 -14.89 -6.76
CA ARG A 464 -0.58 -16.03 -7.16
C ARG A 464 0.22 -17.32 -7.09
N TRP A 465 -0.36 -18.31 -6.50
CA TRP A 465 0.24 -19.63 -6.45
C TRP A 465 -0.80 -20.73 -6.27
N GLU A 466 -0.43 -21.93 -6.68
CA GLU A 466 -1.20 -23.13 -6.50
C GLU A 466 -0.30 -24.26 -6.01
N LEU A 467 -0.83 -25.04 -5.07
CA LEU A 467 -0.18 -26.19 -4.47
C LEU A 467 -0.76 -27.48 -5.04
N PHE A 468 0.13 -28.33 -5.50
CA PHE A 468 -0.20 -29.68 -5.94
C PHE A 468 0.56 -30.70 -5.11
N VAL A 469 -0.11 -31.78 -4.72
CA VAL A 469 0.51 -32.95 -4.07
C VAL A 469 0.15 -34.19 -4.90
N ASN A 470 1.16 -34.92 -5.35
CA ASN A 470 1.01 -36.07 -6.25
C ASN A 470 0.15 -35.76 -7.50
N GLY A 471 0.27 -34.55 -8.02
CA GLY A 471 -0.50 -34.06 -9.18
C GLY A 471 -1.91 -33.56 -8.88
N GLN A 472 -2.42 -33.72 -7.67
CA GLN A 472 -3.71 -33.19 -7.26
C GLN A 472 -3.55 -31.76 -6.75
N ASN A 473 -4.35 -30.80 -7.27
CA ASN A 473 -4.44 -29.45 -6.71
C ASN A 473 -5.16 -29.51 -5.35
N VAL A 474 -4.51 -29.00 -4.31
CA VAL A 474 -5.01 -29.08 -2.93
C VAL A 474 -5.29 -27.74 -2.31
N PHE A 475 -4.61 -26.69 -2.78
CA PHE A 475 -4.83 -25.33 -2.29
C PHE A 475 -4.22 -24.30 -3.24
N GLY A 476 -4.66 -23.07 -3.17
CA GLY A 476 -4.07 -22.00 -3.98
C GLY A 476 -4.57 -20.63 -3.61
N ARG A 477 -3.82 -19.66 -4.06
CA ARG A 477 -4.18 -18.26 -3.98
C ARG A 477 -4.15 -17.64 -5.35
N THR A 478 -5.29 -17.20 -5.79
CA THR A 478 -5.48 -16.63 -7.12
C THR A 478 -5.58 -15.12 -7.10
N ALA A 479 -5.82 -14.56 -5.92
CA ALA A 479 -5.81 -13.10 -5.72
C ALA A 479 -4.40 -12.60 -5.46
N MET A 480 -4.15 -11.43 -5.98
CA MET A 480 -2.91 -10.73 -5.77
C MET A 480 -3.11 -9.77 -4.61
N VAL A 481 -2.54 -10.11 -3.48
CA VAL A 481 -2.52 -9.27 -2.28
C VAL A 481 -1.08 -8.92 -1.99
N ASP A 482 -0.85 -7.67 -1.64
CA ASP A 482 0.45 -7.22 -1.18
C ASP A 482 0.90 -8.04 0.04
N ALA A 483 2.17 -8.40 0.04
CA ALA A 483 2.83 -9.02 1.19
C ALA A 483 2.70 -8.23 2.51
N ARG A 484 2.35 -6.97 2.42
CA ARG A 484 2.12 -6.09 3.58
C ARG A 484 0.67 -6.06 4.03
N ASP A 485 -0.23 -6.59 3.22
CA ASP A 485 -1.60 -6.80 3.68
C ASP A 485 -1.57 -8.02 4.58
N ARG A 486 -1.81 -7.80 5.87
CA ARG A 486 -1.62 -8.80 6.92
C ARG A 486 -2.37 -10.07 6.60
N GLY A 487 -1.65 -11.12 6.37
CA GLY A 487 -2.16 -12.44 6.06
C GLY A 487 -1.38 -13.15 4.97
N VAL A 488 -0.46 -12.48 4.26
CA VAL A 488 0.39 -13.17 3.28
C VAL A 488 1.75 -12.54 3.19
N LEU A 489 2.67 -13.10 3.92
CA LEU A 489 4.04 -12.61 4.05
C LEU A 489 5.06 -13.48 3.32
N GLY A 490 4.59 -14.48 2.54
CA GLY A 490 5.43 -15.51 1.97
C GLY A 490 6.14 -16.33 3.03
N ARG A 491 5.40 -16.74 4.09
CA ARG A 491 5.93 -17.45 5.25
C ARG A 491 5.20 -18.75 5.51
N ALA A 492 5.89 -19.68 6.12
CA ALA A 492 5.29 -20.93 6.56
C ALA A 492 4.15 -20.76 7.59
N SER A 493 4.04 -19.60 8.20
CA SER A 493 2.95 -19.26 9.15
C SER A 493 1.73 -18.61 8.49
N ASP A 494 1.77 -18.29 7.19
CA ASP A 494 0.66 -17.61 6.52
C ASP A 494 -0.56 -18.51 6.40
N TRP A 495 -0.34 -19.80 6.07
CA TRP A 495 -1.37 -20.79 5.88
C TRP A 495 -0.99 -22.13 6.50
N THR A 496 -1.92 -22.76 7.19
CA THR A 496 -1.85 -24.17 7.53
C THR A 496 -2.77 -24.95 6.58
N VAL A 497 -2.23 -25.98 5.93
CA VAL A 497 -2.91 -26.75 4.90
C VAL A 497 -2.79 -28.24 5.21
N ALA A 498 -3.90 -28.97 5.14
CA ALA A 498 -3.92 -30.43 5.19
C ALA A 498 -3.77 -30.98 3.78
N VAL A 499 -2.76 -31.80 3.55
CA VAL A 499 -2.44 -32.35 2.23
C VAL A 499 -2.52 -33.87 2.22
N PRO A 500 -3.13 -34.47 1.19
CA PRO A 500 -3.20 -35.94 1.08
C PRO A 500 -1.82 -36.51 0.81
N VAL A 501 -1.43 -37.49 1.62
CA VAL A 501 -0.14 -38.15 1.49
C VAL A 501 -0.29 -39.69 1.47
N LYS A 502 0.63 -40.35 0.78
CA LYS A 502 0.89 -41.77 0.87
C LYS A 502 2.14 -42.03 1.71
N LYS A 503 2.20 -43.18 2.34
CA LYS A 503 3.41 -43.64 3.03
C LYS A 503 4.61 -43.59 2.07
N GLY A 504 5.70 -42.97 2.50
CA GLY A 504 6.90 -42.73 1.70
C GLY A 504 6.87 -41.40 0.96
N ALA A 505 7.43 -41.35 -0.23
CA ALA A 505 7.68 -40.13 -0.99
C ALA A 505 6.43 -39.59 -1.68
N ASN A 506 6.13 -38.33 -1.46
CA ASN A 506 5.06 -37.55 -2.11
C ASN A 506 5.66 -36.36 -2.84
N VAL A 507 5.28 -36.15 -4.08
CA VAL A 507 5.76 -35.02 -4.89
C VAL A 507 4.91 -33.80 -4.58
N VAL A 508 5.55 -32.76 -4.08
CA VAL A 508 4.93 -31.46 -3.80
C VAL A 508 5.38 -30.47 -4.87
N VAL A 509 4.42 -29.80 -5.52
CA VAL A 509 4.68 -28.79 -6.55
C VAL A 509 3.98 -27.51 -6.16
N VAL A 510 4.69 -26.38 -6.22
CA VAL A 510 4.08 -25.05 -6.13
C VAL A 510 4.32 -24.32 -7.45
N GLU A 511 3.24 -23.94 -8.09
CA GLU A 511 3.26 -23.07 -9.27
C GLU A 511 2.95 -21.65 -8.85
N ILE A 512 3.83 -20.70 -9.22
CA ILE A 512 3.76 -19.31 -8.76
C ILE A 512 3.78 -18.38 -9.96
N VAL A 513 2.97 -17.33 -9.92
CA VAL A 513 3.14 -16.14 -10.78
C VAL A 513 3.67 -15.03 -9.88
N ALA A 514 4.93 -14.68 -10.05
CA ALA A 514 5.63 -13.74 -9.22
C ALA A 514 5.14 -12.31 -9.42
N GLY A 515 4.97 -11.57 -8.32
CA GLY A 515 4.73 -10.15 -8.34
C GLY A 515 6.02 -9.32 -8.36
N GLU A 516 6.02 -8.15 -7.76
CA GLU A 516 7.21 -7.30 -7.63
C GLU A 516 8.28 -7.93 -6.74
N ASN A 517 7.86 -8.59 -5.67
CA ASN A 517 8.65 -9.55 -4.90
C ASN A 517 8.03 -10.93 -5.06
N CYS A 518 8.71 -11.96 -4.63
CA CYS A 518 8.19 -13.32 -4.61
C CYS A 518 8.81 -14.06 -3.43
N PHE A 519 8.44 -13.65 -2.23
CA PHE A 519 8.85 -14.38 -1.03
C PHE A 519 8.07 -15.67 -0.92
N GLY A 520 8.74 -16.74 -0.54
CA GLY A 520 8.13 -18.04 -0.32
C GLY A 520 8.81 -18.80 0.79
N GLU A 521 8.02 -19.56 1.54
CA GLU A 521 8.45 -20.50 2.56
C GLU A 521 7.45 -21.63 2.68
N MET A 522 7.94 -22.85 2.92
CA MET A 522 7.12 -24.01 3.20
C MET A 522 7.81 -24.93 4.21
N LYS A 523 7.04 -25.47 5.15
CA LYS A 523 7.50 -26.40 6.17
C LYS A 523 6.48 -27.50 6.41
N ALA A 524 6.90 -28.72 6.67
CA ALA A 524 6.05 -29.72 7.27
C ALA A 524 5.87 -29.39 8.76
N LEU A 525 4.63 -29.47 9.24
CA LEU A 525 4.27 -29.15 10.61
C LEU A 525 4.18 -30.42 11.45
N ASP A 526 4.57 -30.34 12.72
CA ASP A 526 4.42 -31.45 13.67
C ASP A 526 2.94 -31.58 14.07
N PRO A 527 2.28 -32.71 13.77
CA PRO A 527 0.89 -32.94 14.13
C PRO A 527 0.64 -32.81 15.64
N ALA A 528 1.64 -33.07 16.48
CA ALA A 528 1.51 -32.98 17.93
C ALA A 528 1.18 -31.57 18.42
N ALA A 529 1.53 -30.54 17.65
CA ALA A 529 1.19 -29.15 17.95
C ALA A 529 -0.29 -28.79 17.68
N TYR A 530 -1.03 -29.66 16.99
CA TYR A 530 -2.41 -29.42 16.55
C TYR A 530 -3.43 -30.39 17.18
N LYS A 531 -3.18 -30.86 18.40
CA LYS A 531 -4.06 -31.79 19.13
C LYS A 531 -5.48 -31.27 19.31
N ASP A 532 -5.62 -29.96 19.46
CA ASP A 532 -6.92 -29.29 19.64
C ASP A 532 -7.63 -29.02 18.31
N GLY A 533 -7.00 -29.36 17.20
CA GLY A 533 -7.49 -29.17 15.84
C GLY A 533 -6.74 -28.09 15.08
N VAL A 534 -6.95 -28.05 13.78
CA VAL A 534 -6.38 -27.07 12.86
C VAL A 534 -7.50 -26.33 12.14
N ASP A 535 -7.38 -25.02 12.00
CA ASP A 535 -8.34 -24.24 11.21
C ASP A 535 -7.98 -24.33 9.72
N LEU A 536 -8.86 -24.94 8.94
CA LEU A 536 -8.73 -25.15 7.50
C LEU A 536 -9.76 -24.34 6.70
N ALA A 537 -10.34 -23.27 7.29
CA ALA A 537 -11.38 -22.47 6.64
C ALA A 537 -10.99 -21.99 5.24
N ALA A 538 -9.77 -21.45 5.09
CA ALA A 538 -9.26 -20.98 3.80
C ALA A 538 -9.13 -22.09 2.77
N GLN A 539 -8.65 -23.25 3.16
CA GLN A 539 -8.54 -24.42 2.27
C GLN A 539 -9.92 -24.92 1.84
N ARG A 540 -10.86 -25.03 2.76
CA ARG A 540 -12.24 -25.49 2.45
C ARG A 540 -12.98 -24.51 1.55
N ASP A 541 -12.79 -23.22 1.74
CA ASP A 541 -13.33 -22.19 0.83
C ASP A 541 -12.73 -22.31 -0.58
N TYR A 542 -11.43 -22.52 -0.69
CA TYR A 542 -10.75 -22.75 -1.97
C TYR A 542 -11.30 -24.01 -2.67
N GLU A 543 -11.39 -25.13 -1.96
CA GLU A 543 -11.93 -26.39 -2.48
C GLU A 543 -13.37 -26.23 -2.98
N ALA A 544 -14.21 -25.53 -2.23
CA ALA A 544 -15.59 -25.25 -2.62
C ALA A 544 -15.66 -24.42 -3.91
N ARG A 545 -14.83 -23.41 -4.04
CA ARG A 545 -14.76 -22.57 -5.25
C ARG A 545 -14.23 -23.32 -6.47
N VAL A 546 -13.23 -24.16 -6.29
CA VAL A 546 -12.74 -25.04 -7.36
C VAL A 546 -13.86 -25.99 -7.82
N LYS A 547 -14.59 -26.59 -6.88
CA LYS A 547 -15.70 -27.49 -7.17
C LYS A 547 -16.88 -26.80 -7.86
N SER A 548 -17.18 -25.55 -7.52
CA SER A 548 -18.27 -24.79 -8.15
C SER A 548 -17.92 -24.25 -9.55
N GLY A 549 -16.70 -24.48 -10.02
CA GLY A 549 -16.21 -23.89 -11.27
C GLY A 549 -15.94 -22.38 -11.19
N GLU A 550 -16.03 -21.79 -10.00
CA GLU A 550 -15.62 -20.42 -9.72
C GLU A 550 -14.09 -20.28 -9.78
N ALA A 551 -13.50 -21.27 -10.43
CA ALA A 551 -12.12 -21.58 -10.42
C ALA A 551 -11.24 -20.38 -10.73
N VAL A 552 -10.28 -20.34 -9.92
CA VAL A 552 -8.89 -20.23 -10.26
C VAL A 552 -8.62 -19.54 -11.59
N ARG A 553 -8.19 -18.32 -11.50
CA ARG A 553 -8.07 -17.51 -12.67
C ARG A 553 -6.82 -17.67 -13.39
N PRO A 554 -6.96 -17.63 -14.71
CA PRO A 554 -5.83 -17.68 -15.58
C PRO A 554 -4.95 -16.43 -15.39
N TYR A 555 -3.72 -16.66 -15.66
CA TYR A 555 -2.65 -15.78 -15.98
C TYR A 555 -3.09 -14.48 -16.67
N LEU A 556 -2.83 -13.35 -16.07
CA LEU A 556 -2.92 -12.06 -16.75
C LEU A 556 -1.78 -11.92 -17.76
N PRO A 557 -2.08 -11.58 -19.02
CA PRO A 557 -1.03 -11.38 -20.01
C PRO A 557 -0.12 -10.22 -19.58
N ARG A 558 1.13 -10.36 -19.98
CA ARG A 558 2.17 -9.37 -19.67
C ARG A 558 2.05 -8.14 -20.55
N PHE A 559 2.01 -6.98 -19.94
CA PHE A 559 2.11 -5.72 -20.65
C PHE A 559 3.59 -5.26 -20.78
N PRO A 560 3.96 -4.59 -21.87
CA PRO A 560 3.11 -4.27 -23.02
C PRO A 560 2.74 -5.51 -23.84
N TYR A 561 1.47 -5.68 -24.16
CA TYR A 561 0.93 -6.82 -24.91
C TYR A 561 0.94 -6.53 -26.42
N ALA A 562 1.42 -7.46 -27.23
CA ALA A 562 1.49 -7.25 -28.69
C ALA A 562 0.08 -7.14 -29.30
N LEU A 563 -0.24 -6.01 -29.93
CA LEU A 563 -1.53 -5.82 -30.60
C LEU A 563 -1.75 -6.79 -31.78
N ALA A 564 -0.68 -7.34 -32.34
CA ALA A 564 -0.78 -8.39 -33.35
C ALA A 564 -1.45 -9.69 -32.86
N LYS A 565 -1.59 -9.86 -31.57
CA LYS A 565 -2.21 -11.04 -30.94
C LYS A 565 -3.54 -10.67 -30.31
N SER A 566 -4.55 -11.50 -30.51
CA SER A 566 -5.80 -11.36 -29.74
C SER A 566 -5.54 -11.53 -28.24
N GLY A 567 -6.24 -10.75 -27.44
CA GLY A 567 -6.11 -10.76 -25.98
C GLY A 567 -7.48 -10.78 -25.29
N ALA A 568 -7.54 -11.41 -24.11
CA ALA A 568 -8.70 -11.38 -23.23
C ALA A 568 -8.24 -11.10 -21.79
N PHE A 569 -8.89 -10.13 -21.14
CA PHE A 569 -8.48 -9.56 -19.88
C PHE A 569 -9.69 -9.47 -18.93
N PRO A 570 -9.86 -10.40 -18.01
CA PRO A 570 -10.92 -10.32 -17.04
C PRO A 570 -10.62 -9.24 -16.01
N LEU A 571 -11.55 -8.34 -15.84
CA LEU A 571 -11.56 -7.30 -14.82
C LEU A 571 -12.69 -7.60 -13.83
N ALA A 572 -12.36 -7.77 -12.58
CA ALA A 572 -13.38 -7.84 -11.55
C ALA A 572 -13.80 -6.44 -11.14
N LEU A 573 -15.10 -6.22 -11.11
CA LEU A 573 -15.68 -4.97 -10.64
C LEU A 573 -16.18 -5.17 -9.21
N PRO A 574 -16.01 -4.18 -8.33
CA PRO A 574 -16.67 -4.17 -7.03
C PRO A 574 -18.18 -4.31 -7.18
N LYS A 575 -18.84 -4.96 -6.22
CA LYS A 575 -20.29 -5.23 -6.28
C LYS A 575 -21.14 -3.96 -6.28
N ASP A 576 -20.61 -2.89 -5.74
CA ASP A 576 -21.25 -1.60 -5.58
C ASP A 576 -20.90 -0.58 -6.69
N VAL A 577 -20.19 -1.02 -7.71
CA VAL A 577 -19.91 -0.18 -8.87
C VAL A 577 -21.20 0.23 -9.56
N ARG A 578 -21.34 1.51 -9.80
CA ARG A 578 -22.44 2.12 -10.52
C ARG A 578 -21.95 2.76 -11.80
N ALA A 579 -22.79 2.75 -12.82
CA ALA A 579 -22.60 3.51 -14.03
C ALA A 579 -23.97 4.10 -14.44
N GLU A 580 -23.98 5.32 -14.91
CA GLU A 580 -25.24 6.05 -15.21
C GLU A 580 -25.59 6.00 -16.69
N SER A 581 -24.61 6.02 -17.58
CA SER A 581 -24.88 6.18 -19.00
C SER A 581 -24.16 5.21 -19.94
N SER A 582 -22.86 4.97 -19.73
CA SER A 582 -22.06 4.21 -20.68
C SER A 582 -20.89 3.46 -20.06
N ALA A 583 -20.39 2.45 -20.78
CA ALA A 583 -19.14 1.77 -20.51
C ALA A 583 -18.20 1.95 -21.72
N VAL A 584 -17.00 2.47 -21.50
CA VAL A 584 -16.00 2.66 -22.56
C VAL A 584 -14.76 1.85 -22.24
N VAL A 585 -14.39 0.94 -23.14
CA VAL A 585 -13.09 0.25 -23.06
C VAL A 585 -12.04 1.10 -23.78
N GLU A 586 -10.93 1.34 -23.10
CA GLU A 586 -9.80 2.11 -23.63
C GLU A 586 -8.54 1.25 -23.64
N LEU A 587 -7.93 1.08 -24.81
CA LEU A 587 -6.61 0.46 -24.98
C LEU A 587 -5.59 1.57 -25.24
N THR A 588 -4.58 1.71 -24.40
CA THR A 588 -3.47 2.63 -24.64
C THR A 588 -2.38 1.92 -25.42
N LEU A 589 -1.89 2.53 -26.47
CA LEU A 589 -0.93 1.95 -27.40
C LEU A 589 0.44 2.62 -27.34
N THR A 590 1.49 1.89 -27.67
CA THR A 590 2.85 2.44 -27.81
C THR A 590 3.00 3.36 -29.00
N LYS A 591 2.17 3.17 -30.03
CA LYS A 591 2.15 3.97 -31.27
C LYS A 591 0.82 3.84 -31.98
N LYS A 592 0.58 4.71 -32.97
CA LYS A 592 -0.61 4.73 -33.79
C LYS A 592 -0.77 3.39 -34.55
N GLU A 593 -2.01 2.92 -34.61
CA GLU A 593 -2.47 1.78 -35.41
C GLU A 593 -3.66 2.25 -36.25
N ASP A 594 -3.53 2.20 -37.56
CA ASP A 594 -4.58 2.66 -38.50
C ASP A 594 -5.56 1.55 -38.87
N ALA A 595 -5.19 0.29 -38.66
CA ALA A 595 -6.09 -0.82 -38.88
C ALA A 595 -7.21 -0.83 -37.81
N PRO A 596 -8.44 -1.19 -38.20
CA PRO A 596 -9.55 -1.26 -37.23
C PRO A 596 -9.30 -2.33 -36.18
N VAL A 597 -9.49 -1.96 -34.93
CA VAL A 597 -9.42 -2.90 -33.80
C VAL A 597 -10.84 -3.22 -33.32
N THR A 598 -11.15 -4.48 -33.31
CA THR A 598 -12.41 -4.97 -32.72
C THR A 598 -12.22 -5.20 -31.24
N VAL A 599 -13.04 -4.58 -30.41
CA VAL A 599 -13.02 -4.72 -28.97
C VAL A 599 -14.31 -5.42 -28.51
N ARG A 600 -14.21 -6.26 -27.49
CA ARG A 600 -15.35 -6.94 -26.87
C ARG A 600 -15.39 -6.67 -25.37
N LEU A 601 -16.60 -6.51 -24.86
CA LEU A 601 -16.88 -6.41 -23.42
C LEU A 601 -17.94 -7.46 -23.09
N ASN A 602 -17.58 -8.48 -22.30
CA ASN A 602 -18.45 -9.60 -21.95
C ASN A 602 -19.14 -10.24 -23.17
N GLY A 603 -18.39 -10.40 -24.26
CA GLY A 603 -18.87 -10.96 -25.53
C GLY A 603 -19.60 -10.01 -26.46
N GLN A 604 -20.03 -8.83 -26.02
CA GLN A 604 -20.56 -7.79 -26.92
C GLN A 604 -19.41 -7.12 -27.67
N THR A 605 -19.60 -6.88 -28.95
CA THR A 605 -18.55 -6.38 -29.85
C THR A 605 -18.79 -4.92 -30.22
N ALA A 606 -17.72 -4.13 -30.21
CA ALA A 606 -17.72 -2.77 -30.73
C ALA A 606 -16.44 -2.49 -31.55
N LYS A 607 -16.54 -1.58 -32.50
CA LYS A 607 -15.40 -1.09 -33.25
C LYS A 607 -14.66 -0.05 -32.42
N GLY A 608 -13.36 -0.24 -32.26
CA GLY A 608 -12.50 0.73 -31.59
C GLY A 608 -12.24 1.95 -32.45
N GLU A 609 -12.36 3.12 -31.86
CA GLU A 609 -12.03 4.42 -32.46
C GLU A 609 -10.63 4.85 -32.02
N LEU A 610 -9.83 5.30 -32.98
CA LEU A 610 -8.49 5.80 -32.70
C LEU A 610 -8.57 7.23 -32.15
N VAL A 611 -8.04 7.44 -30.97
CA VAL A 611 -7.92 8.75 -30.33
C VAL A 611 -6.44 9.05 -30.09
N VAL A 612 -5.97 10.16 -30.65
CA VAL A 612 -4.59 10.63 -30.45
C VAL A 612 -4.63 11.96 -29.72
N ASP A 613 -4.10 11.98 -28.51
CA ASP A 613 -3.95 13.18 -27.70
C ASP A 613 -2.47 13.42 -27.40
N LYS A 614 -1.89 14.45 -28.03
CA LYS A 614 -0.46 14.77 -27.95
C LYS A 614 0.39 13.54 -28.31
N LYS A 615 1.04 12.92 -27.31
CA LYS A 615 1.90 11.73 -27.48
C LYS A 615 1.21 10.42 -27.06
N VAL A 616 -0.04 10.49 -26.61
CA VAL A 616 -0.78 9.32 -26.13
C VAL A 616 -1.74 8.84 -27.21
N VAL A 617 -1.58 7.59 -27.58
CA VAL A 617 -2.43 6.93 -28.60
C VAL A 617 -3.35 5.94 -27.89
N ARG A 618 -4.64 6.05 -28.15
CA ARG A 618 -5.66 5.19 -27.55
C ARG A 618 -6.63 4.65 -28.61
N ILE A 619 -7.18 3.48 -28.32
CA ILE A 619 -8.35 2.95 -29.01
C ILE A 619 -9.47 2.91 -27.99
N ARG A 620 -10.60 3.53 -28.32
CA ARG A 620 -11.81 3.58 -27.47
C ARG A 620 -12.95 2.85 -28.13
N ALA A 621 -13.68 2.06 -27.36
CA ALA A 621 -14.88 1.37 -27.81
C ALA A 621 -15.98 1.53 -26.75
N ALA A 622 -17.11 2.11 -27.15
CA ALA A 622 -18.25 2.33 -26.27
C ALA A 622 -19.20 1.12 -26.28
N PHE A 623 -19.75 0.82 -25.13
CA PHE A 623 -20.69 -0.28 -24.91
C PHE A 623 -21.89 0.19 -24.09
N PRO A 624 -23.08 -0.38 -24.31
CA PRO A 624 -24.22 -0.15 -23.42
C PRO A 624 -23.94 -0.78 -22.04
N LEU A 625 -24.51 -0.22 -20.98
CA LEU A 625 -24.35 -0.76 -19.62
C LEU A 625 -24.81 -2.21 -19.48
N THR A 626 -25.72 -2.66 -20.34
CA THR A 626 -26.15 -4.07 -20.40
C THR A 626 -25.01 -5.05 -20.77
N ALA A 627 -23.90 -4.52 -21.29
CA ALA A 627 -22.68 -5.32 -21.50
C ALA A 627 -22.00 -5.72 -20.18
N LEU A 628 -22.26 -5.00 -19.08
CA LEU A 628 -21.71 -5.32 -17.77
C LEU A 628 -22.60 -6.34 -17.07
N LYS A 629 -22.13 -7.54 -16.88
CA LYS A 629 -22.86 -8.62 -16.22
C LYS A 629 -22.06 -9.17 -15.02
N GLY A 630 -22.73 -9.31 -13.88
CA GLY A 630 -22.27 -10.18 -12.80
C GLY A 630 -20.97 -9.81 -12.10
N GLY A 631 -20.60 -8.52 -12.02
CA GLY A 631 -19.40 -8.08 -11.29
C GLY A 631 -18.07 -8.42 -11.97
N VAL A 632 -18.10 -8.91 -13.21
CA VAL A 632 -16.91 -9.18 -14.03
C VAL A 632 -17.07 -8.52 -15.39
N ALA A 633 -16.04 -7.77 -15.80
CA ALA A 633 -15.89 -7.27 -17.16
C ALA A 633 -14.77 -8.05 -17.86
N GLU A 634 -15.12 -8.94 -18.76
CA GLU A 634 -14.16 -9.55 -19.65
C GLU A 634 -13.94 -8.64 -20.84
N ILE A 635 -12.78 -8.02 -20.90
CA ILE A 635 -12.37 -7.14 -22.01
C ILE A 635 -11.50 -7.96 -22.95
N ALA A 636 -11.89 -8.06 -24.21
CA ALA A 636 -11.11 -8.72 -25.23
C ALA A 636 -10.94 -7.85 -26.47
N PHE A 637 -9.91 -8.12 -27.24
CA PHE A 637 -9.74 -7.50 -28.56
C PHE A 637 -9.15 -8.51 -29.57
N ASP A 638 -9.45 -8.31 -30.83
CA ASP A 638 -8.88 -9.10 -31.92
C ASP A 638 -7.52 -8.55 -32.30
N GLY A 639 -6.60 -9.48 -32.54
CA GLY A 639 -5.26 -9.12 -32.98
C GLY A 639 -5.26 -8.47 -34.37
N VAL A 640 -4.45 -7.46 -34.54
CA VAL A 640 -4.21 -6.80 -35.83
C VAL A 640 -2.98 -7.43 -36.48
N PRO A 641 -3.15 -8.27 -37.51
CA PRO A 641 -2.01 -8.94 -38.14
C PRO A 641 -0.92 -7.97 -38.56
N ASN A 642 0.33 -8.33 -38.32
CA ASN A 642 1.53 -7.53 -38.63
C ASN A 642 1.66 -6.18 -37.89
N SER A 643 0.77 -5.88 -36.94
CA SER A 643 0.92 -4.70 -36.10
C SER A 643 2.18 -4.80 -35.25
N SER A 644 2.95 -3.72 -35.24
CA SER A 644 4.09 -3.55 -34.34
C SER A 644 3.73 -2.68 -33.12
N ALA A 645 2.48 -2.23 -33.03
CA ALA A 645 1.95 -1.57 -31.83
C ALA A 645 1.79 -2.56 -30.68
N LYS A 646 1.92 -2.05 -29.46
CA LYS A 646 1.70 -2.83 -28.25
C LYS A 646 0.69 -2.10 -27.37
N VAL A 647 -0.20 -2.83 -26.74
CA VAL A 647 -1.10 -2.33 -25.70
C VAL A 647 -0.28 -2.17 -24.42
N THR A 648 -0.26 -0.99 -23.87
CA THR A 648 0.46 -0.65 -22.62
C THR A 648 -0.44 -0.62 -21.41
N SER A 649 -1.73 -0.37 -21.61
CA SER A 649 -2.75 -0.43 -20.58
C SER A 649 -4.14 -0.66 -21.18
N ILE A 650 -5.03 -1.19 -20.37
CA ILE A 650 -6.46 -1.37 -20.69
C ILE A 650 -7.25 -0.75 -19.56
N GLY A 651 -8.18 0.15 -19.88
CA GLY A 651 -9.08 0.78 -18.94
C GLY A 651 -10.54 0.47 -19.27
N LEU A 652 -11.36 0.39 -18.25
CA LEU A 652 -12.82 0.42 -18.35
C LEU A 652 -13.30 1.70 -17.68
N LEU A 653 -13.89 2.58 -18.45
CA LEU A 653 -14.44 3.86 -18.01
C LEU A 653 -15.96 3.69 -17.90
N LEU A 654 -16.53 4.07 -16.78
CA LEU A 654 -17.97 4.00 -16.50
C LEU A 654 -18.44 5.42 -16.16
N ASP A 655 -19.22 6.02 -17.05
CA ASP A 655 -19.79 7.35 -16.87
C ASP A 655 -21.20 7.26 -16.27
#